data_78f2056e45eb7f9a2cf22d28f812fc63
#
_entry.id   78f2056e45eb7f9a2cf22d28f812fc63
#
_cell.length_a   1.000
_cell.length_b   1.000
_cell.length_c   1.000
_cell.angle_alpha   90.00
_cell.angle_beta   90.00
_cell.angle_gamma   90.00
#
_symmetry.space_group_name_H-M   'P 1'
#
loop_
_entity.id
_entity.type
_entity.pdbx_description
1 polymer ?
#
loop_
_entity_poly.entity_id
_entity_poly.type
_entity_poly.pdbx_seq_one_letter_code
_entity_poly.pdbx_strand_id
1 'polypeptide(L)'
;MILQSLVQHYEMLADKGRVTKPGWCSAKVSYAIRLGIDGTVLGIVDLRQEETRGKKTVMVPANLEVPQMVSRSSGVLPNFLCDNSKYLLGIDKEGSSGRVRECFEAAKELHIKYLQDVHNETAAAVKEFFGSSQLSQFMDQNNPLAELTHKRRLSALGPGGLSRERAGFEVRDVHHSHYGRMCPIETPEGPNIGLIGSLTTYGIVNEYGFIETPYRIVDKETGRVTDEIQYLTADDEEDKIIAQANEPLDSEGHFANLRVAARGAGGEIDLVPREAIDYMDVSPKQVVSVATALIPFLENDDANRALMGSNMQRQAVPLLVTEAPIVGTGMEHKSAKDSGVVALAKHAGTIDFVDADRIVVLRDDGEGKDEYKLLKFKRSNQGTCINQRPIVFNGEHVEAGEVIADGPSTDNGEVALGKNLLIGFMTWEGYNYEDAIILNERLIMEDVLTSIHIEKYEAEARDTKLGPEEITRDIPNVGEDALRDLDEEGIIRKGAEVNSSDILVGKVTPKGETELTAEERLLRAIFGEKAREVRDTSLRVPHGETGIVVDVKIFSRDNGDELPPGVNKLVRCYIATKRKICVGDKMAGRHGNIGVISRILPEEDMPFMENGQPLQVMLNPLGVPSRMNIGQVLEVHLGLAAKNKDWYIATPVFDGATEKDIIQLLKECGYDGSGKLRLRDGRTGDYFDN
;
A
#
# COMPACT_ATOMS: atom_id res chain seq x y z
N MET A 1 -4.84 0.21 -21.31
CA MET A 1 -4.18 -1.11 -21.36
C MET A 1 -5.14 -2.26 -21.13
N ILE A 2 -5.88 -2.36 -20.04
CA ILE A 2 -6.87 -3.42 -19.78
C ILE A 2 -7.94 -3.52 -20.88
N LEU A 3 -8.52 -2.39 -21.27
CA LEU A 3 -9.52 -2.33 -22.37
C LEU A 3 -8.96 -2.81 -23.71
N GLN A 4 -7.75 -2.40 -24.09
CA GLN A 4 -7.09 -2.86 -25.30
C GLN A 4 -6.80 -4.37 -25.27
N SER A 5 -6.35 -4.91 -24.13
CA SER A 5 -6.13 -6.34 -23.97
C SER A 5 -7.42 -7.13 -24.05
N LEU A 6 -8.51 -6.64 -23.47
CA LEU A 6 -9.84 -7.25 -23.58
C LEU A 6 -10.37 -7.25 -25.01
N VAL A 7 -10.17 -6.14 -25.73
CA VAL A 7 -10.56 -6.04 -27.14
C VAL A 7 -9.77 -7.03 -28.00
N GLN A 8 -8.45 -7.09 -27.85
CA GLN A 8 -7.58 -8.04 -28.58
C GLN A 8 -7.93 -9.49 -28.25
N HIS A 9 -8.22 -9.79 -26.98
CA HIS A 9 -8.60 -11.14 -26.58
C HIS A 9 -9.93 -11.56 -27.20
N TYR A 10 -10.89 -10.65 -27.25
CA TYR A 10 -12.18 -10.89 -27.86
C TYR A 10 -12.05 -11.12 -29.39
N GLU A 11 -11.25 -10.33 -30.08
CA GLU A 11 -10.94 -10.53 -31.52
C GLU A 11 -10.29 -11.89 -31.75
N MET A 12 -9.33 -12.29 -30.91
CA MET A 12 -8.69 -13.59 -30.96
C MET A 12 -9.67 -14.74 -30.74
N LEU A 13 -10.66 -14.60 -29.85
CA LEU A 13 -11.70 -15.60 -29.65
C LEU A 13 -12.65 -15.68 -30.84
N ALA A 14 -13.01 -14.55 -31.42
CA ALA A 14 -13.84 -14.50 -32.63
C ALA A 14 -13.14 -15.17 -33.83
N ASP A 15 -11.86 -14.89 -34.07
CA ASP A 15 -11.05 -15.50 -35.14
C ASP A 15 -10.87 -17.02 -34.94
N LYS A 16 -10.79 -17.49 -33.69
CA LYS A 16 -10.72 -18.92 -33.36
C LYS A 16 -12.08 -19.64 -33.43
N GLY A 17 -13.14 -18.95 -33.79
CA GLY A 17 -14.50 -19.52 -33.87
C GLY A 17 -15.07 -19.96 -32.51
N ARG A 18 -14.46 -19.56 -31.37
CA ARG A 18 -14.91 -19.97 -30.05
C ARG A 18 -16.19 -19.27 -29.59
N VAL A 19 -16.51 -18.15 -30.20
CA VAL A 19 -17.73 -17.35 -29.93
C VAL A 19 -18.81 -17.63 -30.95
N THR A 20 -18.53 -18.42 -31.99
CA THR A 20 -19.48 -18.80 -33.03
C THR A 20 -19.88 -20.26 -32.85
N LYS A 21 -21.17 -20.57 -33.06
CA LYS A 21 -21.64 -21.96 -33.08
C LYS A 21 -21.19 -22.70 -34.32
N PRO A 22 -21.02 -24.04 -34.24
CA PRO A 22 -20.82 -24.87 -35.42
C PRO A 22 -21.94 -24.62 -36.45
N GLY A 23 -21.57 -24.24 -37.67
CA GLY A 23 -22.49 -23.87 -38.74
C GLY A 23 -22.53 -22.37 -39.06
N TRP A 24 -21.90 -21.53 -38.26
CA TRP A 24 -21.69 -20.13 -38.60
C TRP A 24 -20.35 -19.97 -39.34
N CYS A 25 -20.41 -19.70 -40.61
CA CYS A 25 -19.20 -19.51 -41.37
C CYS A 25 -18.59 -18.15 -41.08
N SER A 26 -17.33 -18.12 -40.73
CA SER A 26 -16.38 -16.99 -40.80
C SER A 26 -17.01 -15.58 -40.66
N ALA A 27 -17.75 -15.33 -39.60
CA ALA A 27 -18.19 -13.98 -39.28
C ALA A 27 -17.07 -13.21 -38.55
N LYS A 28 -16.65 -12.06 -39.09
CA LYS A 28 -15.83 -11.10 -38.37
C LYS A 28 -16.72 -10.31 -37.43
N VAL A 29 -16.38 -10.34 -36.15
CA VAL A 29 -17.06 -9.57 -35.12
C VAL A 29 -16.29 -8.27 -34.89
N SER A 30 -16.88 -7.13 -35.22
CA SER A 30 -16.39 -5.83 -34.80
C SER A 30 -17.28 -5.28 -33.70
N TYR A 31 -16.70 -4.82 -32.62
CA TYR A 31 -17.43 -4.36 -31.44
C TYR A 31 -16.83 -3.07 -30.90
N ALA A 32 -17.68 -2.28 -30.23
CA ALA A 32 -17.25 -1.17 -29.41
C ALA A 32 -17.76 -1.43 -27.96
N ILE A 33 -16.83 -1.48 -27.02
CA ILE A 33 -17.15 -1.61 -25.60
C ILE A 33 -17.14 -0.21 -24.98
N ARG A 34 -18.27 0.21 -24.42
CA ARG A 34 -18.35 1.41 -23.58
C ARG A 34 -18.62 1.00 -22.15
N LEU A 35 -17.86 1.57 -21.24
CA LEU A 35 -18.13 1.48 -19.80
C LEU A 35 -19.03 2.66 -19.41
N GLY A 36 -20.15 2.36 -18.80
CA GLY A 36 -21.00 3.35 -18.14
C GLY A 36 -20.34 3.87 -16.87
N ILE A 37 -20.75 5.06 -16.44
CA ILE A 37 -20.27 5.71 -15.20
C ILE A 37 -20.56 4.84 -13.96
N ASP A 38 -21.58 4.01 -14.03
CA ASP A 38 -22.01 3.05 -13.00
C ASP A 38 -21.27 1.70 -13.07
N GLY A 39 -20.25 1.57 -13.92
CA GLY A 39 -19.52 0.33 -14.14
C GLY A 39 -20.26 -0.71 -15.01
N THR A 40 -21.39 -0.37 -15.61
CA THR A 40 -22.09 -1.23 -16.55
C THR A 40 -21.32 -1.33 -17.86
N VAL A 41 -21.16 -2.54 -18.38
CA VAL A 41 -20.51 -2.78 -19.68
C VAL A 41 -21.57 -2.69 -20.77
N LEU A 42 -21.47 -1.68 -21.61
CA LEU A 42 -22.26 -1.55 -22.83
C LEU A 42 -21.41 -2.02 -24.01
N GLY A 43 -21.72 -3.19 -24.55
CA GLY A 43 -21.06 -3.71 -25.76
C GLY A 43 -21.98 -3.65 -26.96
N ILE A 44 -21.53 -2.99 -28.03
CA ILE A 44 -22.19 -3.09 -29.35
C ILE A 44 -21.38 -4.07 -30.16
N VAL A 45 -21.97 -5.19 -30.54
CA VAL A 45 -21.36 -6.18 -31.43
C VAL A 45 -21.95 -6.00 -32.80
N ASP A 46 -21.14 -5.57 -33.76
CA ASP A 46 -21.52 -5.52 -35.18
C ASP A 46 -20.98 -6.78 -35.86
N LEU A 47 -21.89 -7.68 -36.15
CA LEU A 47 -21.55 -8.95 -36.81
C LEU A 47 -21.66 -8.80 -38.31
N ARG A 48 -20.53 -8.95 -39.00
CA ARG A 48 -20.47 -8.92 -40.46
C ARG A 48 -19.82 -10.19 -40.98
N GLN A 49 -20.38 -10.72 -42.02
CA GLN A 49 -19.88 -11.91 -42.71
C GLN A 49 -19.18 -11.48 -43.98
N GLU A 50 -18.02 -12.07 -44.30
CA GLU A 50 -17.39 -11.93 -45.61
C GLU A 50 -18.09 -12.82 -46.64
N GLU A 51 -18.71 -12.20 -47.60
CA GLU A 51 -19.33 -12.90 -48.73
C GLU A 51 -18.59 -12.58 -50.01
N THR A 52 -18.15 -13.61 -50.70
CA THR A 52 -17.47 -13.47 -52.01
C THR A 52 -18.51 -13.44 -53.13
N ARG A 53 -18.72 -12.26 -53.68
CA ARG A 53 -19.57 -12.07 -54.87
C ARG A 53 -18.71 -11.85 -56.09
N GLY A 54 -18.48 -12.95 -56.88
CA GLY A 54 -17.58 -12.95 -58.01
C GLY A 54 -16.11 -12.83 -57.59
N LYS A 55 -15.39 -11.79 -58.08
CA LYS A 55 -13.97 -11.53 -57.73
C LYS A 55 -13.79 -10.55 -56.54
N LYS A 56 -14.87 -10.09 -55.90
CA LYS A 56 -14.83 -9.13 -54.82
C LYS A 56 -15.42 -9.74 -53.54
N THR A 57 -14.67 -9.63 -52.45
CA THR A 57 -15.16 -9.93 -51.09
C THR A 57 -15.83 -8.69 -50.51
N VAL A 58 -17.07 -8.83 -50.10
CA VAL A 58 -17.89 -7.74 -49.53
C VAL A 58 -18.30 -8.17 -48.13
N MET A 59 -18.21 -7.22 -47.17
CA MET A 59 -18.73 -7.40 -45.84
C MET A 59 -20.24 -7.16 -45.83
N VAL A 60 -21.01 -8.19 -45.55
CA VAL A 60 -22.47 -8.11 -45.45
C VAL A 60 -22.90 -8.39 -44.02
N PRO A 61 -24.04 -7.83 -43.57
CA PRO A 61 -24.63 -8.21 -42.28
C PRO A 61 -24.85 -9.73 -42.25
N ALA A 62 -24.31 -10.37 -41.20
CA ALA A 62 -24.52 -11.81 -41.07
C ALA A 62 -25.95 -12.08 -40.56
N ASN A 63 -26.60 -13.08 -41.14
CA ASN A 63 -27.87 -13.61 -40.62
C ASN A 63 -27.54 -14.45 -39.39
N LEU A 64 -27.46 -13.79 -38.21
CA LEU A 64 -26.94 -14.39 -37.01
C LEU A 64 -27.93 -14.41 -35.86
N GLU A 65 -27.86 -15.48 -35.12
CA GLU A 65 -28.61 -15.71 -33.89
C GLU A 65 -27.99 -14.98 -32.68
N VAL A 66 -27.02 -14.06 -32.88
CA VAL A 66 -26.35 -13.31 -31.84
C VAL A 66 -26.75 -11.84 -31.91
N PRO A 67 -27.19 -11.25 -30.80
CA PRO A 67 -27.57 -9.85 -30.75
C PRO A 67 -26.39 -8.92 -30.97
N GLN A 68 -26.65 -7.80 -31.64
CA GLN A 68 -25.65 -6.78 -31.94
C GLN A 68 -25.30 -5.92 -30.70
N MET A 69 -26.12 -5.96 -29.67
CA MET A 69 -25.96 -5.15 -28.48
C MET A 69 -26.03 -6.00 -27.22
N VAL A 70 -25.03 -5.86 -26.36
CA VAL A 70 -24.94 -6.54 -25.08
C VAL A 70 -24.96 -5.48 -23.97
N SER A 71 -25.96 -5.50 -23.14
CA SER A 71 -26.06 -4.64 -21.95
C SER A 71 -26.35 -5.48 -20.71
N ARG A 72 -25.60 -5.26 -19.65
CA ARG A 72 -25.83 -5.91 -18.35
C ARG A 72 -26.90 -5.26 -17.52
N SER A 73 -27.16 -3.99 -17.74
CA SER A 73 -28.14 -3.25 -16.96
C SER A 73 -29.51 -3.36 -17.59
N SER A 74 -30.40 -3.93 -16.87
CA SER A 74 -31.83 -3.74 -17.03
C SER A 74 -32.47 -4.19 -18.34
N GLY A 75 -33.10 -5.31 -18.39
CA GLY A 75 -34.28 -5.61 -19.21
C GLY A 75 -34.30 -5.18 -20.71
N VAL A 76 -33.32 -4.42 -21.14
CA VAL A 76 -33.20 -3.91 -22.53
C VAL A 76 -32.91 -5.04 -23.52
N LEU A 77 -32.21 -6.08 -23.10
CA LEU A 77 -31.87 -7.22 -23.93
C LEU A 77 -33.13 -8.03 -24.41
N PRO A 78 -34.08 -8.34 -23.53
CA PRO A 78 -35.31 -8.96 -23.96
C PRO A 78 -36.14 -8.10 -24.94
N ASN A 79 -36.19 -6.79 -24.71
CA ASN A 79 -36.88 -5.88 -25.61
C ASN A 79 -36.20 -5.79 -26.97
N PHE A 80 -34.86 -5.70 -26.98
CA PHE A 80 -34.06 -5.72 -28.21
C PHE A 80 -34.30 -7.01 -29.01
N LEU A 81 -34.30 -8.17 -28.37
CA LEU A 81 -34.55 -9.46 -29.00
C LEU A 81 -36.00 -9.56 -29.52
N CYS A 82 -36.97 -9.02 -28.77
CA CYS A 82 -38.36 -8.98 -29.23
C CYS A 82 -38.54 -8.08 -30.45
N ASP A 83 -38.01 -6.86 -30.40
CA ASP A 83 -38.17 -5.87 -31.48
C ASP A 83 -37.45 -6.25 -32.77
N ASN A 84 -36.35 -6.96 -32.65
CA ASN A 84 -35.49 -7.36 -33.78
C ASN A 84 -35.59 -8.85 -34.11
N SER A 85 -36.52 -9.60 -33.53
CA SER A 85 -36.66 -11.04 -33.73
C SER A 85 -36.77 -11.46 -35.22
N LYS A 86 -37.43 -10.65 -36.04
CA LYS A 86 -37.52 -10.87 -37.49
C LYS A 86 -36.18 -10.81 -38.21
N TYR A 87 -35.23 -10.02 -37.75
CA TYR A 87 -33.89 -9.91 -38.31
C TYR A 87 -32.96 -11.00 -37.78
N LEU A 88 -33.14 -11.38 -36.54
CA LEU A 88 -32.33 -12.39 -35.88
C LEU A 88 -32.68 -13.81 -36.32
N LEU A 89 -33.94 -14.06 -36.60
CA LEU A 89 -34.45 -15.40 -36.89
C LEU A 89 -34.88 -15.62 -38.35
N GLY A 90 -34.81 -14.60 -39.21
CA GLY A 90 -35.16 -14.69 -40.63
C GLY A 90 -36.60 -15.09 -40.87
N ILE A 91 -37.52 -14.76 -39.94
CA ILE A 91 -38.92 -15.17 -39.96
C ILE A 91 -39.77 -13.99 -40.43
N ASP A 92 -40.53 -14.16 -41.49
CA ASP A 92 -41.53 -13.21 -41.91
C ASP A 92 -42.74 -13.19 -40.94
N LYS A 93 -43.42 -12.06 -40.87
CA LYS A 93 -44.48 -11.74 -39.87
C LYS A 93 -45.68 -12.75 -39.86
N GLU A 94 -45.79 -13.66 -40.76
CA GLU A 94 -46.92 -14.57 -40.93
C GLU A 94 -46.68 -16.02 -40.47
N GLY A 95 -45.52 -16.32 -39.89
CA GLY A 95 -45.23 -17.64 -39.31
C GLY A 95 -46.06 -17.93 -38.05
N SER A 96 -46.56 -19.17 -37.93
CA SER A 96 -47.37 -19.60 -36.80
C SER A 96 -46.75 -19.21 -35.45
N SER A 97 -47.54 -18.62 -34.58
CA SER A 97 -47.09 -18.04 -33.29
C SER A 97 -46.33 -18.99 -32.36
N GLY A 98 -46.50 -20.30 -32.50
CA GLY A 98 -45.76 -21.30 -31.71
C GLY A 98 -44.30 -21.44 -32.10
N ARG A 99 -44.02 -21.56 -33.39
CA ARG A 99 -42.65 -21.71 -33.89
C ARG A 99 -41.78 -20.47 -33.67
N VAL A 100 -42.37 -19.29 -33.76
CA VAL A 100 -41.69 -18.03 -33.49
C VAL A 100 -41.25 -17.97 -32.01
N ARG A 101 -42.12 -18.43 -31.09
CA ARG A 101 -41.79 -18.47 -29.66
C ARG A 101 -40.69 -19.47 -29.35
N GLU A 102 -40.70 -20.68 -29.92
CA GLU A 102 -39.65 -21.68 -29.74
C GLU A 102 -38.31 -21.20 -30.30
N CYS A 103 -38.29 -20.56 -31.47
CA CYS A 103 -37.08 -19.97 -32.03
C CYS A 103 -36.55 -18.81 -31.19
N PHE A 104 -37.43 -17.99 -30.58
CA PHE A 104 -37.05 -16.90 -29.71
C PHE A 104 -36.42 -17.40 -28.41
N GLU A 105 -36.99 -18.41 -27.75
CA GLU A 105 -36.45 -19.01 -26.55
C GLU A 105 -35.08 -19.68 -26.84
N ALA A 106 -34.94 -20.38 -27.95
CA ALA A 106 -33.67 -20.96 -28.37
C ALA A 106 -32.59 -19.90 -28.65
N ALA A 107 -32.96 -18.78 -29.29
CA ALA A 107 -32.04 -17.66 -29.50
C ALA A 107 -31.63 -16.98 -28.18
N LYS A 108 -32.56 -16.88 -27.22
CA LYS A 108 -32.29 -16.35 -25.89
C LYS A 108 -31.33 -17.23 -25.08
N GLU A 109 -31.53 -18.55 -25.08
CA GLU A 109 -30.62 -19.50 -24.43
C GLU A 109 -29.22 -19.44 -25.03
N LEU A 110 -29.13 -19.37 -26.35
CA LEU A 110 -27.90 -19.21 -27.08
C LEU A 110 -27.13 -17.94 -26.68
N HIS A 111 -27.86 -16.86 -26.57
CA HIS A 111 -27.30 -15.58 -26.20
C HIS A 111 -26.80 -15.59 -24.75
N ILE A 112 -27.56 -16.17 -23.82
CA ILE A 112 -27.13 -16.32 -22.43
C ILE A 112 -25.84 -17.14 -22.35
N LYS A 113 -25.76 -18.27 -23.07
CA LYS A 113 -24.56 -19.09 -23.12
C LYS A 113 -23.36 -18.34 -23.69
N TYR A 114 -23.57 -17.61 -24.79
CA TYR A 114 -22.54 -16.76 -25.38
C TYR A 114 -22.00 -15.72 -24.40
N LEU A 115 -22.89 -15.03 -23.68
CA LEU A 115 -22.49 -14.05 -22.67
C LEU A 115 -21.70 -14.67 -21.51
N GLN A 116 -22.12 -15.85 -21.08
CA GLN A 116 -21.38 -16.60 -20.04
C GLN A 116 -20.00 -17.02 -20.50
N ASP A 117 -19.86 -17.53 -21.72
CA ASP A 117 -18.57 -17.92 -22.27
C ASP A 117 -17.63 -16.73 -22.42
N VAL A 118 -18.10 -15.60 -22.97
CA VAL A 118 -17.32 -14.37 -23.08
C VAL A 118 -16.94 -13.81 -21.70
N HIS A 119 -17.86 -13.85 -20.74
CA HIS A 119 -17.58 -13.41 -19.38
C HIS A 119 -16.50 -14.26 -18.71
N ASN A 120 -16.57 -15.58 -18.84
CA ASN A 120 -15.61 -16.50 -18.26
C ASN A 120 -14.20 -16.31 -18.86
N GLU A 121 -14.10 -16.19 -20.20
CA GLU A 121 -12.82 -15.96 -20.89
C GLU A 121 -12.23 -14.58 -20.56
N THR A 122 -13.06 -13.56 -20.46
CA THR A 122 -12.65 -12.21 -20.02
C THR A 122 -12.14 -12.23 -18.58
N ALA A 123 -12.87 -12.89 -17.69
CA ALA A 123 -12.46 -13.05 -16.30
C ALA A 123 -11.15 -13.84 -16.18
N ALA A 124 -10.95 -14.87 -17.01
CA ALA A 124 -9.71 -15.63 -17.06
C ALA A 124 -8.53 -14.77 -17.52
N ALA A 125 -8.70 -13.96 -18.58
CA ALA A 125 -7.65 -13.04 -19.05
C ALA A 125 -7.27 -11.98 -18.01
N VAL A 126 -8.25 -11.44 -17.29
CA VAL A 126 -8.00 -10.49 -16.20
C VAL A 126 -7.26 -11.17 -15.04
N LYS A 127 -7.69 -12.37 -14.63
CA LYS A 127 -7.00 -13.16 -13.61
C LYS A 127 -5.57 -13.52 -14.01
N GLU A 128 -5.34 -13.88 -15.28
CA GLU A 128 -4.01 -14.16 -15.82
C GLU A 128 -3.12 -12.93 -15.73
N PHE A 129 -3.59 -11.75 -16.13
CA PHE A 129 -2.83 -10.51 -16.06
C PHE A 129 -2.42 -10.19 -14.61
N PHE A 130 -3.37 -10.18 -13.67
CA PHE A 130 -3.08 -9.86 -12.27
C PHE A 130 -2.28 -10.96 -11.55
N GLY A 131 -2.31 -12.20 -12.03
CA GLY A 131 -1.58 -13.32 -11.43
C GLY A 131 -0.18 -13.56 -11.99
N SER A 132 0.10 -13.18 -13.23
CA SER A 132 1.36 -13.52 -13.92
C SER A 132 2.19 -12.33 -14.37
N SER A 133 1.65 -11.11 -14.40
CA SER A 133 2.40 -9.93 -14.81
C SER A 133 3.47 -9.56 -13.78
N GLN A 134 4.68 -9.26 -14.22
CA GLN A 134 5.79 -8.80 -13.38
C GLN A 134 5.48 -7.45 -12.71
N LEU A 135 4.62 -6.63 -13.31
CA LEU A 135 4.23 -5.31 -12.78
C LEU A 135 3.08 -5.40 -11.76
N SER A 136 2.34 -6.51 -11.75
CA SER A 136 1.36 -6.79 -10.71
C SER A 136 2.06 -7.43 -9.51
N GLN A 137 2.27 -6.67 -8.45
CA GLN A 137 3.04 -7.06 -7.29
C GLN A 137 2.17 -7.09 -6.03
N PHE A 138 2.57 -7.91 -5.08
CA PHE A 138 1.98 -7.92 -3.75
C PHE A 138 2.27 -6.59 -3.06
N MET A 139 1.23 -5.86 -2.65
CA MET A 139 1.38 -4.50 -2.13
C MET A 139 2.17 -4.48 -0.82
N ASP A 140 3.17 -3.60 -0.74
CA ASP A 140 3.85 -3.27 0.52
C ASP A 140 2.84 -2.57 1.44
N GLN A 141 2.51 -3.17 2.56
CA GLN A 141 1.44 -2.73 3.46
C GLN A 141 1.92 -2.64 4.92
N ASN A 142 3.21 -2.37 5.13
CA ASN A 142 3.77 -2.16 6.46
C ASN A 142 3.16 -0.93 7.14
N ASN A 143 3.08 0.18 6.39
CA ASN A 143 2.59 1.47 6.87
C ASN A 143 1.94 2.25 5.72
N PRO A 144 1.22 3.35 6.00
CA PRO A 144 0.57 4.17 4.96
C PRO A 144 1.52 4.66 3.87
N LEU A 145 2.73 5.04 4.27
CA LEU A 145 3.75 5.53 3.33
C LEU A 145 4.22 4.44 2.36
N ALA A 146 4.40 3.20 2.84
CA ALA A 146 4.76 2.06 2.01
C ALA A 146 3.70 1.77 0.94
N GLU A 147 2.42 1.83 1.30
CA GLU A 147 1.30 1.69 0.36
C GLU A 147 1.31 2.78 -0.70
N LEU A 148 1.44 4.05 -0.28
CA LEU A 148 1.42 5.20 -1.17
C LEU A 148 2.59 5.18 -2.15
N THR A 149 3.79 4.93 -1.66
CA THR A 149 5.00 4.89 -2.50
C THR A 149 5.01 3.70 -3.45
N HIS A 150 4.48 2.54 -3.06
CA HIS A 150 4.35 1.39 -3.96
C HIS A 150 3.42 1.69 -5.14
N LYS A 151 2.30 2.38 -4.90
CA LYS A 151 1.35 2.79 -5.95
C LYS A 151 1.94 3.83 -6.92
N ARG A 152 2.95 4.59 -6.50
CA ARG A 152 3.64 5.63 -7.28
C ARG A 152 4.99 5.19 -7.84
N ARG A 153 5.28 3.89 -7.81
CA ARG A 153 6.55 3.33 -8.28
C ARG A 153 6.63 3.26 -9.79
N LEU A 154 7.76 3.68 -10.33
CA LEU A 154 8.11 3.62 -11.75
C LEU A 154 9.17 2.53 -11.94
N SER A 155 8.96 1.63 -12.90
CA SER A 155 9.89 0.53 -13.17
C SER A 155 10.31 0.55 -14.64
N ALA A 156 11.61 0.45 -14.88
CA ALA A 156 12.18 0.26 -16.21
C ALA A 156 12.16 -1.22 -16.64
N LEU A 157 11.81 -2.14 -15.74
CA LEU A 157 11.76 -3.58 -15.96
C LEU A 157 10.37 -4.02 -16.42
N GLY A 158 10.30 -5.22 -17.00
CA GLY A 158 9.02 -5.85 -17.34
C GLY A 158 8.78 -5.95 -18.84
N PRO A 159 7.55 -6.29 -19.26
CA PRO A 159 7.18 -6.43 -20.66
C PRO A 159 7.40 -5.13 -21.45
N GLY A 160 8.24 -5.17 -22.48
CA GLY A 160 8.61 -3.99 -23.27
C GLY A 160 9.69 -3.11 -22.67
N GLY A 161 10.19 -3.45 -21.47
CA GLY A 161 11.26 -2.75 -20.77
C GLY A 161 12.62 -3.44 -20.87
N LEU A 162 13.53 -3.04 -19.97
CA LEU A 162 14.89 -3.55 -19.88
C LEU A 162 14.97 -4.82 -19.03
N SER A 163 16.02 -5.60 -19.24
CA SER A 163 16.45 -6.64 -18.29
C SER A 163 17.59 -6.12 -17.41
N ARG A 164 17.65 -6.57 -16.16
CA ARG A 164 18.70 -6.14 -15.20
C ARG A 164 20.11 -6.30 -15.74
N GLU A 165 20.37 -7.40 -16.45
CA GLU A 165 21.67 -7.76 -16.98
C GLU A 165 22.12 -6.88 -18.15
N ARG A 166 21.15 -6.34 -18.91
CA ARG A 166 21.40 -5.47 -20.07
C ARG A 166 21.42 -3.99 -19.74
N ALA A 167 21.02 -3.62 -18.52
CA ALA A 167 20.98 -2.23 -18.06
C ALA A 167 22.40 -1.77 -17.69
N GLY A 168 23.00 -0.93 -18.51
CA GLY A 168 24.27 -0.24 -18.24
C GLY A 168 24.12 0.90 -17.23
N PHE A 169 25.20 1.64 -16.97
CA PHE A 169 25.20 2.79 -16.07
C PHE A 169 24.35 3.93 -16.62
N GLU A 170 24.37 4.18 -17.92
CA GLU A 170 23.65 5.30 -18.57
C GLU A 170 22.15 5.32 -18.26
N VAL A 171 21.49 4.14 -18.22
CA VAL A 171 20.06 4.04 -17.93
C VAL A 171 19.75 4.08 -16.43
N ARG A 172 20.76 3.99 -15.58
CA ARG A 172 20.64 4.04 -14.11
C ARG A 172 20.93 5.43 -13.55
N ASP A 173 21.58 6.28 -14.34
CA ASP A 173 21.94 7.64 -13.95
C ASP A 173 20.73 8.57 -13.96
N VAL A 174 20.81 9.65 -13.19
CA VAL A 174 19.81 10.71 -13.19
C VAL A 174 20.00 11.57 -14.44
N HIS A 175 18.94 11.72 -15.22
CA HIS A 175 18.90 12.56 -16.41
C HIS A 175 18.20 13.88 -16.10
N HIS A 176 18.49 14.95 -16.82
CA HIS A 176 17.84 16.27 -16.61
C HIS A 176 16.31 16.19 -16.79
N SER A 177 15.81 15.33 -17.67
CA SER A 177 14.38 15.12 -17.86
C SER A 177 13.66 14.49 -16.65
N HIS A 178 14.39 14.01 -15.67
CA HIS A 178 13.82 13.50 -14.40
C HIS A 178 13.29 14.62 -13.51
N TYR A 179 13.74 15.84 -13.72
CA TYR A 179 13.34 16.99 -12.89
C TYR A 179 11.82 17.15 -12.84
N GLY A 180 11.29 17.19 -11.62
CA GLY A 180 9.84 17.28 -11.37
C GLY A 180 9.03 16.04 -11.76
N ARG A 181 9.63 14.98 -12.30
CA ARG A 181 8.98 13.74 -12.77
C ARG A 181 9.36 12.54 -11.98
N MET A 182 10.65 12.28 -11.87
CA MET A 182 11.19 11.12 -11.13
C MET A 182 12.13 11.59 -10.04
N CYS A 183 11.92 11.13 -8.82
CA CYS A 183 12.76 11.48 -7.68
C CYS A 183 14.20 10.98 -7.89
N PRO A 184 15.22 11.84 -7.75
CA PRO A 184 16.62 11.43 -7.92
C PRO A 184 17.18 10.66 -6.72
N ILE A 185 16.47 10.68 -5.58
CA ILE A 185 16.94 10.12 -4.29
C ILE A 185 16.30 8.76 -4.02
N GLU A 186 14.98 8.63 -4.16
CA GLU A 186 14.27 7.40 -3.82
C GLU A 186 14.44 6.33 -4.90
N THR A 187 15.37 5.42 -4.68
CA THR A 187 15.62 4.24 -5.53
C THR A 187 16.06 3.08 -4.66
N PRO A 188 15.82 1.81 -5.02
CA PRO A 188 16.35 0.67 -4.29
C PRO A 188 17.87 0.66 -4.24
N GLU A 189 18.44 0.11 -3.18
CA GLU A 189 19.84 -0.23 -3.09
C GLU A 189 20.10 -1.62 -3.68
N GLY A 190 21.18 -1.79 -4.41
CA GLY A 190 21.57 -3.08 -4.99
C GLY A 190 21.31 -3.20 -6.51
N PRO A 191 20.95 -4.38 -7.03
CA PRO A 191 20.91 -4.65 -8.48
C PRO A 191 19.90 -3.80 -9.25
N ASN A 192 18.88 -3.29 -8.59
CA ASN A 192 17.79 -2.49 -9.19
C ASN A 192 18.01 -0.98 -9.07
N ILE A 193 19.17 -0.53 -8.58
CA ILE A 193 19.47 0.89 -8.45
C ILE A 193 19.30 1.61 -9.80
N GLY A 194 18.60 2.74 -9.79
CA GLY A 194 18.31 3.55 -10.97
C GLY A 194 17.29 2.96 -11.95
N LEU A 195 16.94 1.66 -11.85
CA LEU A 195 15.93 1.01 -12.71
C LEU A 195 14.52 1.09 -12.14
N ILE A 196 14.42 1.28 -10.85
CA ILE A 196 13.16 1.48 -10.15
C ILE A 196 13.26 2.83 -9.44
N GLY A 197 12.33 3.72 -9.74
CA GLY A 197 12.22 5.04 -9.14
C GLY A 197 10.82 5.31 -8.65
N SER A 198 10.62 6.49 -8.10
CA SER A 198 9.33 6.96 -7.61
C SER A 198 8.92 8.25 -8.30
N LEU A 199 7.62 8.39 -8.56
CA LEU A 199 7.03 9.62 -9.08
C LEU A 199 7.18 10.74 -8.05
N THR A 200 7.54 11.94 -8.51
CA THR A 200 7.64 13.13 -7.63
C THR A 200 6.29 13.55 -7.08
N THR A 201 6.30 14.42 -6.07
CA THR A 201 5.10 14.90 -5.39
C THR A 201 4.10 15.57 -6.33
N TYR A 202 4.57 16.33 -7.31
CA TYR A 202 3.75 17.08 -8.27
C TYR A 202 3.62 16.43 -9.64
N GLY A 203 4.38 15.37 -9.93
CA GLY A 203 4.33 14.66 -11.20
C GLY A 203 2.99 13.96 -11.42
N ILE A 204 2.44 14.07 -12.61
CA ILE A 204 1.23 13.36 -13.06
C ILE A 204 1.53 12.55 -14.32
N VAL A 205 0.71 11.56 -14.61
CA VAL A 205 0.82 10.76 -15.83
C VAL A 205 -0.35 11.15 -16.75
N ASN A 206 -0.04 11.59 -17.97
CA ASN A 206 -1.04 12.01 -18.94
C ASN A 206 -1.73 10.78 -19.60
N GLU A 207 -2.71 11.06 -20.48
CA GLU A 207 -3.48 10.01 -21.20
C GLU A 207 -2.62 9.12 -22.11
N TYR A 208 -1.47 9.61 -22.56
CA TYR A 208 -0.52 8.90 -23.41
C TYR A 208 0.50 8.09 -22.62
N GLY A 209 0.56 8.24 -21.28
CA GLY A 209 1.50 7.56 -20.40
C GLY A 209 2.82 8.31 -20.17
N PHE A 210 2.95 9.56 -20.62
CA PHE A 210 4.10 10.42 -20.31
C PHE A 210 3.90 11.12 -18.96
N ILE A 211 5.01 11.37 -18.27
CA ILE A 211 4.99 12.08 -16.99
C ILE A 211 5.12 13.58 -17.28
N GLU A 212 4.21 14.36 -16.71
CA GLU A 212 4.16 15.82 -16.79
C GLU A 212 4.42 16.42 -15.41
N THR A 213 5.02 17.61 -15.41
CA THR A 213 5.26 18.40 -14.20
C THR A 213 4.69 19.81 -14.36
N PRO A 214 4.16 20.42 -13.27
CA PRO A 214 3.56 21.74 -13.36
C PRO A 214 4.60 22.86 -13.33
N TYR A 215 4.35 23.91 -14.11
CA TYR A 215 5.10 25.14 -14.12
C TYR A 215 4.16 26.35 -14.12
N ARG A 216 4.60 27.45 -13.50
CA ARG A 216 3.92 28.75 -13.57
C ARG A 216 4.31 29.46 -14.85
N ILE A 217 3.34 29.99 -15.54
CA ILE A 217 3.56 30.74 -16.81
C ILE A 217 4.11 32.13 -16.49
N VAL A 218 5.16 32.53 -17.20
CA VAL A 218 5.68 33.91 -17.16
C VAL A 218 5.18 34.65 -18.40
N ASP A 219 4.47 35.77 -18.20
CA ASP A 219 4.02 36.59 -19.29
C ASP A 219 5.19 37.38 -19.86
N LYS A 220 5.52 37.15 -21.13
CA LYS A 220 6.65 37.80 -21.83
C LYS A 220 6.46 39.29 -22.08
N GLU A 221 5.20 39.78 -22.15
CA GLU A 221 4.94 41.19 -22.41
C GLU A 221 5.14 42.04 -21.14
N THR A 222 4.71 41.52 -20.01
CA THR A 222 4.81 42.20 -18.72
C THR A 222 6.00 41.77 -17.88
N GLY A 223 6.59 40.59 -18.13
CA GLY A 223 7.63 40.00 -17.31
C GLY A 223 7.11 39.53 -15.94
N ARG A 224 5.81 39.32 -15.81
CA ARG A 224 5.15 38.90 -14.57
C ARG A 224 4.95 37.39 -14.52
N VAL A 225 5.24 36.80 -13.37
CA VAL A 225 4.89 35.40 -13.07
C VAL A 225 3.39 35.34 -12.77
N THR A 226 2.65 34.55 -13.55
CA THR A 226 1.20 34.36 -13.35
C THR A 226 0.91 33.25 -12.36
N ASP A 227 -0.33 33.18 -11.89
CA ASP A 227 -0.81 32.08 -11.07
C ASP A 227 -1.35 30.90 -11.92
N GLU A 228 -1.31 31.05 -13.25
CA GLU A 228 -1.70 29.99 -14.17
C GLU A 228 -0.63 28.91 -14.21
N ILE A 229 -1.08 27.65 -14.06
CA ILE A 229 -0.22 26.46 -14.03
C ILE A 229 -0.42 25.69 -15.31
N GLN A 230 0.67 25.37 -15.99
CA GLN A 230 0.69 24.50 -17.15
C GLN A 230 1.52 23.27 -16.85
N TYR A 231 0.99 22.09 -17.21
CA TYR A 231 1.71 20.83 -17.15
C TYR A 231 2.46 20.60 -18.45
N LEU A 232 3.76 20.34 -18.37
CA LEU A 232 4.63 20.12 -19.51
C LEU A 232 5.25 18.73 -19.47
N THR A 233 5.33 18.09 -20.64
CA THR A 233 6.15 16.88 -20.85
C THR A 233 7.63 17.27 -20.94
N ALA A 234 8.53 16.28 -20.93
CA ALA A 234 9.96 16.55 -21.05
C ALA A 234 10.32 17.15 -22.43
N ASP A 235 9.61 16.73 -23.50
CA ASP A 235 9.82 17.24 -24.86
C ASP A 235 9.36 18.69 -24.98
N ASP A 236 8.25 19.05 -24.34
CA ASP A 236 7.72 20.43 -24.36
C ASP A 236 8.62 21.40 -23.57
N GLU A 237 9.37 20.87 -22.59
CA GLU A 237 10.28 21.61 -21.71
C GLU A 237 11.64 21.89 -22.36
N GLU A 238 12.10 21.05 -23.31
CA GLU A 238 13.48 21.03 -23.79
C GLU A 238 13.95 22.41 -24.33
N ASP A 239 13.08 23.11 -25.02
CA ASP A 239 13.39 24.43 -25.62
C ASP A 239 13.02 25.64 -24.72
N LYS A 240 12.63 25.40 -23.46
CA LYS A 240 12.14 26.46 -22.56
C LYS A 240 13.18 26.85 -21.53
N ILE A 241 13.12 28.11 -21.15
CA ILE A 241 13.94 28.68 -20.06
C ILE A 241 13.06 28.77 -18.82
N ILE A 242 13.44 27.99 -17.77
CA ILE A 242 12.62 27.83 -16.57
C ILE A 242 13.38 28.37 -15.37
N ALA A 243 12.80 29.35 -14.69
CA ALA A 243 13.35 29.91 -13.45
C ALA A 243 13.13 28.98 -12.26
N GLN A 244 14.04 29.02 -11.30
CA GLN A 244 13.91 28.26 -10.06
C GLN A 244 12.84 28.88 -9.14
N ALA A 245 12.18 28.04 -8.34
CA ALA A 245 11.14 28.46 -7.41
C ALA A 245 11.62 29.42 -6.29
N ASN A 246 12.93 29.41 -5.98
CA ASN A 246 13.52 30.22 -4.91
C ASN A 246 13.82 31.67 -5.33
N GLU A 247 13.67 32.01 -6.59
CA GLU A 247 13.95 33.36 -7.05
C GLU A 247 12.98 34.39 -6.45
N PRO A 248 13.51 35.48 -5.89
CA PRO A 248 12.66 36.47 -5.23
C PRO A 248 11.79 37.22 -6.24
N LEU A 249 10.49 37.28 -5.93
CA LEU A 249 9.50 38.07 -6.65
C LEU A 249 9.18 39.32 -5.85
N ASP A 250 8.87 40.40 -6.55
CA ASP A 250 8.34 41.62 -5.94
C ASP A 250 6.83 41.49 -5.61
N SER A 251 6.25 42.53 -5.03
CA SER A 251 4.82 42.51 -4.63
C SER A 251 3.86 42.48 -5.85
N GLU A 252 4.35 42.75 -7.05
CA GLU A 252 3.57 42.74 -8.31
C GLU A 252 3.76 41.42 -9.08
N GLY A 253 4.66 40.54 -8.60
CA GLY A 253 4.95 39.24 -9.20
C GLY A 253 6.03 39.27 -10.28
N HIS A 254 6.87 40.29 -10.33
CA HIS A 254 8.03 40.35 -11.21
C HIS A 254 9.29 39.85 -10.50
N PHE A 255 10.24 39.33 -11.27
CA PHE A 255 11.54 38.95 -10.71
C PHE A 255 12.28 40.21 -10.19
N ALA A 256 12.67 40.15 -8.91
CA ALA A 256 13.39 41.25 -8.27
C ALA A 256 14.78 41.44 -8.86
N ASN A 257 15.44 40.38 -9.30
CA ASN A 257 16.76 40.36 -9.89
C ASN A 257 16.70 40.58 -11.42
N LEU A 258 17.64 41.37 -11.98
CA LEU A 258 17.77 41.57 -13.43
C LEU A 258 18.27 40.29 -14.14
N ARG A 259 19.03 39.44 -13.43
CA ARG A 259 19.47 38.15 -13.89
C ARG A 259 18.99 37.11 -12.91
N VAL A 260 18.39 36.05 -13.41
CA VAL A 260 17.70 35.00 -12.68
C VAL A 260 18.39 33.69 -13.00
N ALA A 261 18.58 32.84 -11.99
CA ALA A 261 19.05 31.48 -12.19
C ALA A 261 17.95 30.64 -12.85
N ALA A 262 18.20 30.20 -14.05
CA ALA A 262 17.24 29.44 -14.84
C ALA A 262 17.88 28.20 -15.48
N ARG A 263 17.08 27.17 -15.70
CA ARG A 263 17.46 26.01 -16.50
C ARG A 263 17.13 26.30 -17.97
N GLY A 264 18.10 26.05 -18.85
CA GLY A 264 17.92 26.06 -20.29
C GLY A 264 17.93 24.69 -20.94
N ALA A 265 18.04 24.64 -22.25
CA ALA A 265 18.16 23.43 -23.03
C ALA A 265 19.28 22.50 -22.50
N GLY A 266 18.97 21.21 -22.36
CA GLY A 266 19.90 20.22 -21.80
C GLY A 266 20.07 20.24 -20.28
N GLY A 267 19.31 21.07 -19.55
CA GLY A 267 19.31 21.14 -18.09
C GLY A 267 20.46 21.94 -17.48
N GLU A 268 21.21 22.70 -18.29
CA GLU A 268 22.27 23.61 -17.81
C GLU A 268 21.66 24.80 -17.06
N ILE A 269 22.27 25.17 -15.93
CA ILE A 269 21.81 26.29 -15.10
C ILE A 269 22.69 27.49 -15.42
N ASP A 270 22.06 28.55 -15.93
CA ASP A 270 22.71 29.81 -16.26
C ASP A 270 21.98 31.00 -15.63
N LEU A 271 22.70 32.13 -15.48
CA LEU A 271 22.12 33.43 -15.13
C LEU A 271 21.60 34.13 -16.38
N VAL A 272 20.30 34.02 -16.58
CA VAL A 272 19.60 34.54 -17.77
C VAL A 272 18.91 35.88 -17.46
N PRO A 273 18.81 36.82 -18.41
CA PRO A 273 17.99 38.02 -18.23
C PRO A 273 16.51 37.62 -17.97
N ARG A 274 15.86 38.33 -17.06
CA ARG A 274 14.47 38.04 -16.66
C ARG A 274 13.45 38.04 -17.81
N GLU A 275 13.73 38.82 -18.90
CA GLU A 275 12.87 38.90 -20.09
C GLU A 275 12.91 37.63 -20.96
N ALA A 276 13.91 36.77 -20.78
CA ALA A 276 14.06 35.53 -21.54
C ALA A 276 13.36 34.33 -20.91
N ILE A 277 12.81 34.47 -19.71
CA ILE A 277 12.22 33.38 -18.95
C ILE A 277 10.82 33.05 -19.49
N ASP A 278 10.56 31.78 -19.75
CA ASP A 278 9.27 31.24 -20.22
C ASP A 278 8.38 30.79 -19.07
N TYR A 279 8.95 30.09 -18.10
CA TYR A 279 8.25 29.46 -16.98
C TYR A 279 9.02 29.63 -15.68
N MET A 280 8.32 29.38 -14.58
CA MET A 280 8.92 29.28 -13.25
C MET A 280 8.44 28.01 -12.54
N ASP A 281 9.32 27.37 -11.77
CA ASP A 281 8.96 26.22 -10.94
C ASP A 281 7.87 26.60 -9.93
N VAL A 282 6.93 25.69 -9.68
CA VAL A 282 5.84 25.94 -8.73
C VAL A 282 6.33 25.91 -7.29
N SER A 283 7.19 24.94 -6.95
CA SER A 283 7.71 24.75 -5.61
C SER A 283 9.04 23.98 -5.65
N PRO A 284 9.97 24.22 -4.72
CA PRO A 284 11.18 23.41 -4.59
C PRO A 284 10.89 21.92 -4.29
N LYS A 285 9.75 21.63 -3.67
CA LYS A 285 9.33 20.25 -3.34
C LYS A 285 9.01 19.38 -4.57
N GLN A 286 8.85 19.97 -5.75
CA GLN A 286 8.50 19.21 -6.95
C GLN A 286 9.60 18.24 -7.42
N VAL A 287 10.81 18.38 -6.92
CA VAL A 287 11.95 17.51 -7.28
C VAL A 287 11.91 16.16 -6.61
N VAL A 288 11.32 16.06 -5.41
CA VAL A 288 11.40 14.89 -4.53
C VAL A 288 10.08 14.10 -4.53
N SER A 289 10.21 12.81 -4.20
CA SER A 289 9.06 11.92 -3.96
C SER A 289 8.41 12.19 -2.61
N VAL A 290 7.25 11.56 -2.36
CA VAL A 290 6.53 11.72 -1.10
C VAL A 290 7.37 11.24 0.09
N ALA A 291 8.02 10.08 0.00
CA ALA A 291 8.84 9.55 1.09
C ALA A 291 10.03 10.45 1.41
N THR A 292 10.68 10.97 0.38
CA THR A 292 11.81 11.90 0.53
C THR A 292 11.35 13.26 1.08
N ALA A 293 10.17 13.72 0.69
CA ALA A 293 9.59 14.97 1.18
C ALA A 293 9.18 14.94 2.67
N LEU A 294 9.14 13.78 3.30
CA LEU A 294 8.90 13.61 4.74
C LEU A 294 10.16 13.72 5.60
N ILE A 295 11.34 13.89 5.00
CA ILE A 295 12.60 14.06 5.71
C ILE A 295 12.80 15.55 6.01
N PRO A 296 12.76 16.00 7.28
CA PRO A 296 13.06 17.38 7.61
C PRO A 296 14.56 17.65 7.41
N PHE A 297 14.94 18.89 7.05
CA PHE A 297 16.33 19.28 6.79
C PHE A 297 17.05 18.39 5.76
N LEU A 298 16.31 17.91 4.76
CA LEU A 298 16.87 17.08 3.68
C LEU A 298 18.05 17.76 2.98
N GLU A 299 17.99 19.08 2.80
CA GLU A 299 19.03 19.92 2.18
C GLU A 299 20.37 19.86 2.91
N ASN A 300 20.39 19.46 4.17
CA ASN A 300 21.57 19.34 5.01
C ASN A 300 22.14 17.90 5.08
N ASP A 301 21.50 16.96 4.40
CA ASP A 301 21.90 15.56 4.36
C ASP A 301 22.53 15.19 3.03
N ASP A 302 23.52 14.30 3.07
CA ASP A 302 24.07 13.68 1.86
C ASP A 302 23.01 12.83 1.15
N ALA A 303 23.04 12.85 -0.20
CA ALA A 303 22.07 12.14 -1.02
C ALA A 303 22.03 10.62 -0.74
N ASN A 304 23.19 10.00 -0.48
CA ASN A 304 23.26 8.58 -0.15
C ASN A 304 22.52 8.25 1.16
N ARG A 305 22.62 9.14 2.16
CA ARG A 305 21.92 8.96 3.44
C ARG A 305 20.43 9.28 3.32
N ALA A 306 20.07 10.27 2.54
CA ALA A 306 18.68 10.56 2.21
C ALA A 306 17.99 9.39 1.49
N LEU A 307 18.70 8.71 0.57
CA LEU A 307 18.22 7.48 -0.07
C LEU A 307 17.94 6.38 0.95
N MET A 308 18.87 6.12 1.88
CA MET A 308 18.68 5.14 2.94
C MET A 308 17.51 5.51 3.85
N GLY A 309 17.40 6.78 4.26
CA GLY A 309 16.30 7.29 5.08
C GLY A 309 14.95 7.14 4.43
N SER A 310 14.84 7.52 3.17
CA SER A 310 13.62 7.37 2.36
C SER A 310 13.17 5.91 2.24
N ASN A 311 14.11 4.99 1.98
CA ASN A 311 13.83 3.57 1.88
C ASN A 311 13.42 2.96 3.23
N MET A 312 14.07 3.37 4.34
CA MET A 312 13.77 2.84 5.67
C MET A 312 12.43 3.32 6.24
N GLN A 313 11.97 4.52 5.92
CA GLN A 313 10.64 4.98 6.30
C GLN A 313 9.54 4.01 5.82
N ARG A 314 9.69 3.43 4.64
CA ARG A 314 8.75 2.45 4.10
C ARG A 314 8.74 1.11 4.85
N GLN A 315 9.78 0.81 5.62
CA GLN A 315 9.92 -0.43 6.39
C GLN A 315 9.47 -0.28 7.85
N ALA A 316 9.06 0.93 8.26
CA ALA A 316 8.64 1.19 9.63
C ALA A 316 7.42 0.34 10.02
N VAL A 317 7.52 -0.34 11.16
CA VAL A 317 6.45 -1.19 11.70
C VAL A 317 5.44 -0.33 12.45
N PRO A 318 4.13 -0.53 12.27
CA PRO A 318 3.11 0.17 13.06
C PRO A 318 3.24 -0.16 14.55
N LEU A 319 3.40 0.86 15.37
CA LEU A 319 3.46 0.71 16.81
C LEU A 319 2.05 0.65 17.43
N LEU A 320 1.95 0.16 18.65
CA LEU A 320 0.70 0.08 19.41
C LEU A 320 0.06 1.46 19.58
N VAL A 321 0.86 2.45 19.96
CA VAL A 321 0.47 3.87 20.01
C VAL A 321 1.55 4.66 19.29
N THR A 322 1.19 5.33 18.20
CA THR A 322 2.07 6.20 17.42
C THR A 322 1.91 7.65 17.83
N GLU A 323 2.90 8.47 17.51
CA GLU A 323 2.87 9.91 17.74
C GLU A 323 3.23 10.64 16.44
N ALA A 324 2.50 11.73 16.16
CA ALA A 324 2.88 12.64 15.09
C ALA A 324 4.27 13.23 15.37
N PRO A 325 5.13 13.41 14.35
CA PRO A 325 6.46 13.95 14.57
C PRO A 325 6.40 15.41 15.03
N ILE A 326 7.13 15.73 16.10
CA ILE A 326 7.24 17.12 16.59
C ILE A 326 7.87 18.02 15.53
N VAL A 327 8.87 17.50 14.83
CA VAL A 327 9.49 18.18 13.67
C VAL A 327 9.07 17.44 12.40
N GLY A 328 8.12 18.03 11.67
CA GLY A 328 7.60 17.52 10.42
C GLY A 328 7.93 18.41 9.22
N THR A 329 7.44 18.06 8.05
CA THR A 329 7.64 18.81 6.80
C THR A 329 6.35 19.42 6.25
N GLY A 330 5.21 19.15 6.88
CA GLY A 330 3.88 19.57 6.43
C GLY A 330 3.26 18.66 5.37
N MET A 331 3.95 17.61 4.93
CA MET A 331 3.43 16.61 3.99
C MET A 331 2.72 15.45 4.67
N GLU A 332 2.82 15.32 5.99
CA GLU A 332 2.34 14.19 6.77
C GLU A 332 0.83 14.03 6.66
N HIS A 333 0.08 15.13 6.81
CA HIS A 333 -1.37 15.11 6.72
C HIS A 333 -1.87 14.67 5.33
N LYS A 334 -1.29 15.28 4.28
CA LYS A 334 -1.67 14.91 2.91
C LYS A 334 -1.30 13.48 2.57
N SER A 335 -0.14 13.01 3.01
CA SER A 335 0.31 11.62 2.78
C SER A 335 -0.60 10.60 3.47
N ALA A 336 -1.04 10.87 4.70
CA ALA A 336 -2.00 10.01 5.41
C ALA A 336 -3.35 9.94 4.69
N LYS A 337 -3.86 11.09 4.27
CA LYS A 337 -5.13 11.21 3.54
C LYS A 337 -5.11 10.49 2.19
N ASP A 338 -4.05 10.68 1.40
CA ASP A 338 -3.91 10.11 0.06
C ASP A 338 -3.58 8.60 0.09
N SER A 339 -3.04 8.08 1.20
CA SER A 339 -2.77 6.64 1.36
C SER A 339 -4.04 5.79 1.40
N GLY A 340 -5.17 6.37 1.83
CA GLY A 340 -6.45 5.68 1.98
C GLY A 340 -6.53 4.75 3.21
N VAL A 341 -5.58 4.85 4.14
CA VAL A 341 -5.55 4.06 5.39
C VAL A 341 -6.46 4.67 6.46
N VAL A 342 -6.62 5.99 6.43
CA VAL A 342 -7.52 6.73 7.32
C VAL A 342 -8.94 6.75 6.76
N ALA A 343 -9.94 6.79 7.65
CA ALA A 343 -11.33 6.95 7.24
C ALA A 343 -11.65 8.43 7.04
N LEU A 344 -12.18 8.77 5.87
CA LEU A 344 -12.56 10.13 5.49
C LEU A 344 -14.07 10.27 5.47
N ALA A 345 -14.59 11.40 5.94
CA ALA A 345 -15.99 11.76 5.78
C ALA A 345 -16.33 11.98 4.30
N LYS A 346 -17.35 11.30 3.78
CA LYS A 346 -17.78 11.45 2.38
C LYS A 346 -18.56 12.74 2.17
N HIS A 347 -19.37 13.10 3.13
CA HIS A 347 -20.21 14.28 3.12
C HIS A 347 -20.04 15.05 4.43
N ALA A 348 -20.29 16.35 4.40
CA ALA A 348 -20.38 17.18 5.60
C ALA A 348 -21.57 16.77 6.46
N GLY A 349 -21.40 16.80 7.78
CA GLY A 349 -22.47 16.42 8.68
C GLY A 349 -22.06 16.41 10.15
N THR A 350 -22.99 16.02 10.99
CA THR A 350 -22.78 15.92 12.44
C THR A 350 -22.69 14.46 12.86
N ILE A 351 -21.73 14.14 13.72
CA ILE A 351 -21.55 12.78 14.24
C ILE A 351 -22.71 12.42 15.18
N ASP A 352 -23.50 11.42 14.77
CA ASP A 352 -24.65 10.91 15.52
C ASP A 352 -24.24 9.82 16.53
N PHE A 353 -23.32 8.95 16.11
CA PHE A 353 -22.89 7.82 16.92
C PHE A 353 -21.45 7.43 16.62
N VAL A 354 -20.68 7.17 17.67
CA VAL A 354 -19.30 6.68 17.57
C VAL A 354 -19.11 5.52 18.53
N ASP A 355 -18.58 4.43 18.01
CA ASP A 355 -18.06 3.35 18.81
C ASP A 355 -16.76 2.79 18.19
N ALA A 356 -16.17 1.75 18.79
CA ALA A 356 -14.92 1.18 18.31
C ALA A 356 -15.00 0.58 16.90
N ASP A 357 -16.17 0.12 16.47
CA ASP A 357 -16.38 -0.61 15.22
C ASP A 357 -16.99 0.24 14.11
N ARG A 358 -17.70 1.33 14.47
CA ARG A 358 -18.40 2.15 13.49
C ARG A 358 -18.58 3.61 13.91
N ILE A 359 -18.70 4.45 12.90
CA ILE A 359 -19.04 5.87 13.02
C ILE A 359 -20.25 6.13 12.15
N VAL A 360 -21.25 6.86 12.67
CA VAL A 360 -22.44 7.28 11.93
C VAL A 360 -22.48 8.80 11.86
N VAL A 361 -22.55 9.33 10.65
CA VAL A 361 -22.63 10.76 10.36
C VAL A 361 -24.00 11.09 9.82
N LEU A 362 -24.69 12.05 10.43
CA LEU A 362 -25.92 12.67 9.91
C LEU A 362 -25.52 13.72 8.90
N ARG A 363 -25.92 13.55 7.64
CA ARG A 363 -25.61 14.51 6.58
C ARG A 363 -26.35 15.83 6.76
N ASP A 364 -25.69 16.92 6.46
CA ASP A 364 -26.27 18.27 6.48
C ASP A 364 -27.27 18.50 5.34
N ASP A 365 -27.15 17.75 4.23
CA ASP A 365 -28.08 17.79 3.09
C ASP A 365 -29.46 17.19 3.39
N GLY A 366 -29.61 16.51 4.53
CA GLY A 366 -30.84 15.83 4.93
C GLY A 366 -31.16 14.54 4.18
N GLU A 367 -30.26 14.08 3.28
CA GLU A 367 -30.48 12.88 2.47
C GLU A 367 -30.21 11.56 3.22
N GLY A 368 -29.87 11.60 4.52
CA GLY A 368 -29.74 10.39 5.33
C GLY A 368 -28.52 10.35 6.24
N LYS A 369 -28.06 9.12 6.53
CA LYS A 369 -26.92 8.83 7.41
C LYS A 369 -25.83 8.09 6.63
N ASP A 370 -24.58 8.47 6.83
CA ASP A 370 -23.43 7.72 6.36
C ASP A 370 -22.91 6.83 7.48
N GLU A 371 -22.78 5.54 7.25
CA GLU A 371 -22.20 4.58 8.18
C GLU A 371 -20.82 4.15 7.72
N TYR A 372 -19.82 4.34 8.57
CA TYR A 372 -18.41 3.95 8.36
C TYR A 372 -18.06 2.80 9.29
N LYS A 373 -17.81 1.63 8.70
CA LYS A 373 -17.29 0.47 9.46
C LYS A 373 -15.79 0.52 9.53
N LEU A 374 -15.25 0.45 10.74
CA LEU A 374 -13.82 0.52 11.00
C LEU A 374 -13.18 -0.87 10.93
N LEU A 375 -11.95 -0.92 10.39
CA LEU A 375 -11.17 -2.15 10.36
C LEU A 375 -10.52 -2.39 11.72
N LYS A 376 -10.78 -3.54 12.33
CA LYS A 376 -10.28 -3.90 13.64
C LYS A 376 -9.38 -5.12 13.55
N PHE A 377 -8.13 -5.00 14.05
CA PHE A 377 -7.16 -6.10 14.19
C PHE A 377 -7.04 -7.01 12.96
N LYS A 378 -7.03 -6.41 11.78
CA LYS A 378 -6.90 -7.12 10.52
C LYS A 378 -5.42 -7.30 10.17
N ARG A 379 -5.07 -8.46 9.62
CA ARG A 379 -3.71 -8.74 9.17
C ARG A 379 -3.42 -8.00 7.87
N SER A 380 -2.30 -7.26 7.83
CA SER A 380 -1.75 -6.71 6.60
C SER A 380 -1.03 -7.78 5.77
N ASN A 381 -0.60 -7.45 4.56
CA ASN A 381 0.16 -8.35 3.71
C ASN A 381 1.46 -8.83 4.34
N GLN A 382 2.12 -7.99 5.13
CA GLN A 382 3.38 -8.29 5.83
C GLN A 382 3.19 -8.81 7.25
N GLY A 383 1.96 -9.08 7.67
CA GLY A 383 1.67 -9.60 9.01
C GLY A 383 1.57 -8.53 10.11
N THR A 384 1.58 -7.26 9.77
CA THR A 384 1.35 -6.18 10.74
C THR A 384 -0.13 -6.00 11.04
N CYS A 385 -0.45 -5.34 12.14
CA CYS A 385 -1.82 -5.11 12.58
C CYS A 385 -2.41 -3.86 11.91
N ILE A 386 -3.55 -4.01 11.25
CA ILE A 386 -4.38 -2.91 10.76
C ILE A 386 -5.52 -2.72 11.76
N ASN A 387 -5.52 -1.60 12.46
CA ASN A 387 -6.54 -1.24 13.42
C ASN A 387 -6.89 0.24 13.28
N GLN A 388 -8.15 0.53 12.92
CA GLN A 388 -8.64 1.90 12.83
C GLN A 388 -9.26 2.34 14.15
N ARG A 389 -8.97 3.57 14.55
CA ARG A 389 -9.48 4.20 15.78
C ARG A 389 -10.20 5.49 15.45
N PRO A 390 -11.44 5.71 15.94
CA PRO A 390 -12.11 6.99 15.77
C PRO A 390 -11.34 8.10 16.50
N ILE A 391 -11.29 9.28 15.88
CA ILE A 391 -10.70 10.50 16.47
C ILE A 391 -11.74 11.58 16.74
N VAL A 392 -12.97 11.37 16.30
CA VAL A 392 -14.09 12.30 16.43
C VAL A 392 -15.00 11.90 17.59
N PHE A 393 -15.73 12.88 18.12
CA PHE A 393 -16.65 12.68 19.23
C PHE A 393 -18.11 12.86 18.79
N ASN A 394 -19.00 12.25 19.57
CA ASN A 394 -20.44 12.38 19.31
C ASN A 394 -20.91 13.84 19.42
N GLY A 395 -21.66 14.31 18.43
CA GLY A 395 -22.13 15.68 18.32
C GLY A 395 -21.13 16.66 17.65
N GLU A 396 -19.95 16.21 17.28
CA GLU A 396 -18.98 16.99 16.52
C GLU A 396 -19.41 17.14 15.05
N HIS A 397 -19.18 18.32 14.47
CA HIS A 397 -19.43 18.57 13.05
C HIS A 397 -18.18 18.32 12.24
N VAL A 398 -18.29 17.58 11.14
CA VAL A 398 -17.18 17.25 10.23
C VAL A 398 -17.48 17.71 8.81
N GLU A 399 -16.44 18.15 8.11
CA GLU A 399 -16.52 18.54 6.71
C GLU A 399 -16.27 17.35 5.76
N ALA A 400 -16.71 17.48 4.51
CA ALA A 400 -16.42 16.47 3.50
C ALA A 400 -14.92 16.35 3.25
N GLY A 401 -14.38 15.12 3.35
CA GLY A 401 -12.96 14.83 3.21
C GLY A 401 -12.13 15.05 4.47
N GLU A 402 -12.73 15.32 5.60
CA GLU A 402 -12.08 15.36 6.91
C GLU A 402 -11.82 13.94 7.43
N VAL A 403 -10.73 13.78 8.19
CA VAL A 403 -10.36 12.49 8.78
C VAL A 403 -11.21 12.24 10.02
N ILE A 404 -11.96 11.14 10.04
CA ILE A 404 -12.82 10.74 11.15
C ILE A 404 -12.28 9.57 11.97
N ALA A 405 -11.37 8.79 11.41
CA ALA A 405 -10.67 7.72 12.13
C ALA A 405 -9.25 7.54 11.61
N ASP A 406 -8.33 7.37 12.54
CA ASP A 406 -6.94 7.04 12.27
C ASP A 406 -6.77 5.56 11.91
N GLY A 407 -5.77 5.27 11.05
CA GLY A 407 -5.33 3.93 10.71
C GLY A 407 -4.03 3.53 11.42
N PRO A 408 -3.36 2.45 10.97
CA PRO A 408 -2.03 2.09 11.46
C PRO A 408 -1.01 3.17 11.10
N SER A 409 -0.07 3.43 11.99
CA SER A 409 0.98 4.47 11.84
C SER A 409 0.43 5.86 11.46
N THR A 410 -0.70 6.23 12.01
CA THR A 410 -1.28 7.58 11.88
C THR A 410 -1.68 8.12 13.25
N ASP A 411 -1.62 9.43 13.41
CA ASP A 411 -2.01 10.16 14.61
C ASP A 411 -2.70 11.47 14.21
N ASN A 412 -3.96 11.65 14.60
CA ASN A 412 -4.80 12.80 14.23
C ASN A 412 -4.79 13.14 12.73
N GLY A 413 -4.84 12.12 11.88
CA GLY A 413 -4.83 12.27 10.43
C GLY A 413 -3.46 12.58 9.82
N GLU A 414 -2.38 12.50 10.58
CA GLU A 414 -1.01 12.67 10.11
C GLU A 414 -0.25 11.34 10.13
N VAL A 415 0.71 11.17 9.21
CA VAL A 415 1.60 10.00 9.21
C VAL A 415 2.50 10.04 10.44
N ALA A 416 2.44 8.99 11.24
CA ALA A 416 3.20 8.81 12.47
C ALA A 416 3.92 7.46 12.43
N LEU A 417 5.14 7.44 11.89
CA LEU A 417 5.90 6.20 11.68
C LEU A 417 6.62 5.68 12.93
N GLY A 418 6.65 6.45 14.01
CA GLY A 418 7.39 6.10 15.21
C GLY A 418 6.99 6.92 16.42
N LYS A 419 7.98 7.22 17.23
CA LYS A 419 7.86 7.96 18.50
C LYS A 419 8.83 9.12 18.58
N ASN A 420 8.45 10.17 19.30
CA ASN A 420 9.34 11.28 19.63
C ASN A 420 10.11 10.95 20.91
N LEU A 421 11.41 10.67 20.75
CA LEU A 421 12.28 10.24 21.85
C LEU A 421 13.32 11.31 22.17
N LEU A 422 13.68 11.41 23.47
CA LEU A 422 14.77 12.26 23.93
C LEU A 422 16.11 11.55 23.65
N ILE A 423 16.88 12.08 22.70
CA ILE A 423 18.12 11.49 22.21
C ILE A 423 19.31 12.30 22.73
N GLY A 424 20.33 11.62 23.22
CA GLY A 424 21.63 12.19 23.54
C GLY A 424 22.73 11.68 22.62
N PHE A 425 23.47 12.59 22.00
CA PHE A 425 24.68 12.26 21.25
C PHE A 425 25.88 12.27 22.18
N MET A 426 26.25 11.12 22.72
CA MET A 426 27.38 10.96 23.63
C MET A 426 27.94 9.54 23.53
N THR A 427 29.24 9.40 23.78
CA THR A 427 29.84 8.07 23.96
C THR A 427 29.58 7.58 25.39
N TRP A 428 29.28 6.29 25.55
CA TRP A 428 29.02 5.70 26.84
C TRP A 428 29.68 4.33 27.00
N GLU A 429 30.80 4.26 27.71
CA GLU A 429 31.54 3.06 28.07
C GLU A 429 31.83 2.07 26.91
N GLY A 430 31.80 2.53 25.67
CA GLY A 430 31.98 1.71 24.48
C GLY A 430 30.76 0.88 24.07
N TYR A 431 29.67 0.88 24.82
CA TYR A 431 28.47 0.11 24.48
C TYR A 431 27.67 0.69 23.30
N ASN A 432 27.95 1.92 22.89
CA ASN A 432 27.40 2.52 21.67
C ASN A 432 28.50 2.79 20.61
N TYR A 433 29.58 1.98 20.62
CA TYR A 433 30.62 2.04 19.60
C TYR A 433 30.03 1.75 18.20
N GLU A 434 30.48 2.52 17.20
CA GLU A 434 29.95 2.51 15.84
C GLU A 434 28.43 2.82 15.81
N ASP A 435 27.61 1.88 15.32
CA ASP A 435 26.16 2.02 15.15
C ASP A 435 25.35 1.35 16.27
N ALA A 436 25.98 1.06 17.40
CA ALA A 436 25.29 0.50 18.55
C ALA A 436 24.48 1.58 19.27
N ILE A 437 23.28 1.21 19.73
CA ILE A 437 22.33 2.09 20.40
C ILE A 437 22.08 1.57 21.82
N ILE A 438 22.01 2.50 22.76
CA ILE A 438 21.61 2.19 24.13
C ILE A 438 20.22 2.79 24.38
N LEU A 439 19.31 1.97 24.93
CA LEU A 439 17.96 2.38 25.25
C LEU A 439 17.71 2.37 26.75
N ASN A 440 16.78 3.24 27.18
CA ASN A 440 16.20 3.23 28.51
C ASN A 440 15.15 2.11 28.65
N GLU A 441 15.22 1.33 29.73
CA GLU A 441 14.28 0.24 30.03
C GLU A 441 12.82 0.72 30.16
N ARG A 442 12.61 1.96 30.57
CA ARG A 442 11.28 2.57 30.66
C ARG A 442 10.50 2.50 29.33
N LEU A 443 11.19 2.57 28.17
CA LEU A 443 10.55 2.42 26.86
C LEU A 443 9.91 1.04 26.66
N ILE A 444 10.45 0.02 27.32
CA ILE A 444 9.91 -1.35 27.28
C ILE A 444 8.78 -1.52 28.28
N MET A 445 8.93 -0.96 29.50
CA MET A 445 7.92 -1.04 30.55
C MET A 445 6.62 -0.36 30.14
N GLU A 446 6.71 0.81 29.52
CA GLU A 446 5.57 1.60 29.06
C GLU A 446 5.05 1.22 27.67
N ASP A 447 5.55 0.14 27.06
CA ASP A 447 5.16 -0.32 25.73
C ASP A 447 5.32 0.74 24.62
N VAL A 448 6.29 1.65 24.74
CA VAL A 448 6.47 2.80 23.83
C VAL A 448 6.79 2.34 22.41
N LEU A 449 7.66 1.33 22.26
CA LEU A 449 8.12 0.78 20.96
C LEU A 449 7.57 -0.63 20.72
N THR A 450 6.39 -0.92 21.22
CA THR A 450 5.76 -2.22 21.08
C THR A 450 4.88 -2.27 19.83
N SER A 451 4.88 -3.41 19.15
CA SER A 451 4.09 -3.65 17.95
C SER A 451 3.26 -4.92 18.07
N ILE A 452 2.18 -4.99 17.29
CA ILE A 452 1.33 -6.18 17.18
C ILE A 452 1.54 -6.80 15.80
N HIS A 453 1.85 -8.09 15.78
CA HIS A 453 1.98 -8.87 14.58
C HIS A 453 0.90 -9.96 14.54
N ILE A 454 0.28 -10.15 13.39
CA ILE A 454 -0.77 -11.14 13.19
C ILE A 454 -0.26 -12.17 12.19
N GLU A 455 -0.03 -13.39 12.69
CA GLU A 455 0.39 -14.50 11.85
C GLU A 455 -0.82 -15.32 11.40
N LYS A 456 -0.72 -15.88 10.19
CA LYS A 456 -1.78 -16.68 9.58
C LYS A 456 -1.33 -18.14 9.50
N TYR A 457 -2.11 -19.03 10.09
CA TYR A 457 -1.91 -20.47 10.02
C TYR A 457 -3.06 -21.12 9.27
N GLU A 458 -2.74 -22.03 8.36
CA GLU A 458 -3.74 -22.69 7.50
C GLU A 458 -3.65 -24.20 7.69
N ALA A 459 -4.80 -24.83 7.91
CA ALA A 459 -4.96 -26.28 7.91
C ALA A 459 -5.94 -26.68 6.81
N GLU A 460 -5.49 -27.58 5.94
CA GLU A 460 -6.29 -28.12 4.85
C GLU A 460 -6.63 -29.58 5.13
N ALA A 461 -7.90 -29.95 5.00
CA ALA A 461 -8.33 -31.34 4.98
C ALA A 461 -8.46 -31.77 3.52
N ARG A 462 -7.61 -32.72 3.12
CA ARG A 462 -7.50 -33.21 1.73
C ARG A 462 -8.01 -34.63 1.59
N ASP A 463 -8.45 -34.97 0.38
CA ASP A 463 -8.69 -36.37 0.04
C ASP A 463 -7.36 -37.09 -0.19
N THR A 464 -7.12 -38.17 0.58
CA THR A 464 -5.96 -39.04 0.40
C THR A 464 -6.38 -40.37 -0.22
N LYS A 465 -5.42 -41.15 -0.75
CA LYS A 465 -5.67 -42.48 -1.31
C LYS A 465 -6.22 -43.47 -0.28
N LEU A 466 -6.05 -43.17 1.01
CA LEU A 466 -6.45 -44.05 2.14
C LEU A 466 -7.78 -43.58 2.76
N GLY A 467 -8.33 -42.49 2.31
CA GLY A 467 -9.56 -41.88 2.81
C GLY A 467 -9.39 -40.36 2.99
N PRO A 468 -10.47 -39.61 3.20
CA PRO A 468 -10.42 -38.20 3.48
C PRO A 468 -9.78 -37.91 4.84
N GLU A 469 -9.00 -36.80 4.91
CA GLU A 469 -8.59 -36.21 6.19
C GLU A 469 -9.79 -35.58 6.87
N GLU A 470 -9.88 -35.70 8.19
CA GLU A 470 -10.94 -35.13 8.99
C GLU A 470 -10.39 -34.07 9.97
N ILE A 471 -11.11 -32.94 10.07
CA ILE A 471 -10.91 -31.98 11.16
C ILE A 471 -11.85 -32.33 12.28
N THR A 472 -11.27 -32.74 13.43
CA THR A 472 -12.02 -33.26 14.58
C THR A 472 -11.31 -32.93 15.88
N ARG A 473 -12.07 -32.88 16.97
CA ARG A 473 -11.55 -32.81 18.34
C ARG A 473 -11.01 -34.15 18.87
N ASP A 474 -11.46 -35.26 18.26
CA ASP A 474 -11.06 -36.61 18.69
C ASP A 474 -9.68 -36.98 18.11
N ILE A 475 -8.62 -36.55 18.80
CA ILE A 475 -7.24 -36.72 18.39
C ILE A 475 -6.60 -37.82 19.22
N PRO A 476 -5.95 -38.83 18.61
CA PRO A 476 -5.32 -39.91 19.34
C PRO A 476 -4.13 -39.43 20.19
N ASN A 477 -3.98 -39.98 21.40
CA ASN A 477 -2.85 -39.72 22.31
C ASN A 477 -2.69 -38.24 22.76
N VAL A 478 -3.76 -37.49 22.84
CA VAL A 478 -3.78 -36.10 23.33
C VAL A 478 -4.67 -36.03 24.58
N GLY A 479 -4.16 -35.45 25.67
CA GLY A 479 -4.92 -35.25 26.91
C GLY A 479 -6.00 -34.15 26.76
N GLU A 480 -7.03 -34.21 27.59
CA GLU A 480 -8.13 -33.22 27.57
C GLU A 480 -7.70 -31.79 27.86
N ASP A 481 -6.63 -31.61 28.62
CA ASP A 481 -6.08 -30.24 28.89
C ASP A 481 -5.62 -29.53 27.62
N ALA A 482 -5.03 -30.25 26.65
CA ALA A 482 -4.62 -29.72 25.37
C ALA A 482 -5.78 -29.45 24.40
N LEU A 483 -6.96 -30.04 24.69
CA LEU A 483 -8.17 -29.90 23.90
C LEU A 483 -9.14 -28.84 24.48
N ARG A 484 -8.79 -28.23 25.62
CA ARG A 484 -9.67 -27.33 26.37
C ARG A 484 -10.18 -26.13 25.53
N ASP A 485 -9.30 -25.56 24.70
CA ASP A 485 -9.59 -24.37 23.92
C ASP A 485 -10.09 -24.68 22.50
N LEU A 486 -10.31 -25.96 22.17
CA LEU A 486 -10.92 -26.40 20.91
C LEU A 486 -12.43 -26.49 21.05
N ASP A 487 -13.14 -26.11 19.99
CA ASP A 487 -14.59 -26.31 19.87
C ASP A 487 -14.95 -27.79 19.58
N GLU A 488 -16.24 -28.07 19.37
CA GLU A 488 -16.74 -29.39 19.04
C GLU A 488 -16.22 -29.94 17.71
N GLU A 489 -15.87 -29.07 16.78
CA GLU A 489 -15.30 -29.40 15.47
C GLU A 489 -13.77 -29.59 15.52
N GLY A 490 -13.12 -29.34 16.66
CA GLY A 490 -11.68 -29.46 16.82
C GLY A 490 -10.91 -28.19 16.34
N ILE A 491 -11.58 -27.05 16.27
CA ILE A 491 -10.99 -25.77 15.86
C ILE A 491 -10.86 -24.89 17.09
N ILE A 492 -9.75 -24.15 17.20
CA ILE A 492 -9.51 -23.25 18.31
C ILE A 492 -10.52 -22.09 18.35
N ARG A 493 -10.99 -21.74 19.55
CA ARG A 493 -11.92 -20.62 19.74
C ARG A 493 -11.24 -19.28 19.62
N LYS A 494 -11.98 -18.26 19.17
CA LYS A 494 -11.52 -16.86 19.19
C LYS A 494 -11.30 -16.40 20.63
N GLY A 495 -10.22 -15.62 20.84
CA GLY A 495 -9.83 -15.09 22.14
C GLY A 495 -9.04 -16.08 23.01
N ALA A 496 -8.76 -17.29 22.52
CA ALA A 496 -7.89 -18.23 23.22
C ALA A 496 -6.45 -17.74 23.23
N GLU A 497 -5.80 -17.85 24.37
CA GLU A 497 -4.36 -17.64 24.51
C GLU A 497 -3.65 -18.97 24.14
N VAL A 498 -2.68 -18.88 23.23
CA VAL A 498 -1.96 -20.04 22.71
C VAL A 498 -0.47 -19.92 22.98
N ASN A 499 0.12 -21.04 23.34
CA ASN A 499 1.54 -21.18 23.58
C ASN A 499 2.16 -22.15 22.56
N SER A 500 3.48 -22.22 22.58
CA SER A 500 4.23 -23.14 21.74
C SER A 500 3.70 -24.57 21.86
N SER A 501 3.48 -25.23 20.72
CA SER A 501 2.97 -26.60 20.59
C SER A 501 1.47 -26.81 20.89
N ASP A 502 0.71 -25.78 21.26
CA ASP A 502 -0.74 -25.88 21.41
C ASP A 502 -1.41 -26.19 20.07
N ILE A 503 -2.54 -26.92 20.11
CA ILE A 503 -3.27 -27.33 18.92
C ILE A 503 -4.19 -26.18 18.47
N LEU A 504 -4.02 -25.76 17.21
CA LEU A 504 -4.90 -24.77 16.58
C LEU A 504 -6.07 -25.43 15.86
N VAL A 505 -5.80 -26.48 15.11
CA VAL A 505 -6.80 -27.25 14.37
C VAL A 505 -6.49 -28.72 14.55
N GLY A 506 -7.40 -29.45 15.17
CA GLY A 506 -7.31 -30.90 15.29
C GLY A 506 -7.57 -31.57 13.96
N LYS A 507 -6.58 -32.26 13.41
CA LYS A 507 -6.69 -32.99 12.14
C LYS A 507 -6.14 -34.39 12.28
N VAL A 508 -6.85 -35.34 11.71
CA VAL A 508 -6.45 -36.74 11.66
C VAL A 508 -6.40 -37.24 10.23
N THR A 509 -5.39 -38.04 9.93
CA THR A 509 -5.16 -38.62 8.60
C THR A 509 -5.26 -40.15 8.72
N PRO A 510 -6.00 -40.86 7.83
CA PRO A 510 -6.05 -42.31 7.82
C PRO A 510 -4.67 -42.95 7.61
N LYS A 511 -4.35 -43.98 8.38
CA LYS A 511 -3.10 -44.76 8.24
C LYS A 511 -3.26 -45.89 7.24
N GLY A 512 -2.21 -46.17 6.46
CA GLY A 512 -2.13 -47.36 5.64
C GLY A 512 -1.76 -48.62 6.46
N GLU A 513 -2.17 -49.82 6.02
CA GLU A 513 -1.89 -51.08 6.69
C GLU A 513 -0.39 -51.38 6.91
N THR A 514 0.48 -50.76 6.09
CA THR A 514 1.93 -50.91 6.18
C THR A 514 2.57 -50.03 7.29
N GLU A 515 1.87 -49.05 7.80
CA GLU A 515 2.37 -48.10 8.81
C GLU A 515 1.99 -48.49 10.24
N LEU A 516 1.23 -49.59 10.41
CA LEU A 516 0.84 -50.09 11.73
C LEU A 516 2.04 -50.72 12.46
N THR A 517 2.27 -50.31 13.70
CA THR A 517 3.25 -50.95 14.57
C THR A 517 2.80 -52.38 14.90
N ALA A 518 3.75 -53.26 15.34
CA ALA A 518 3.44 -54.62 15.70
C ALA A 518 2.42 -54.69 16.86
N GLU A 519 2.47 -53.74 17.78
CA GLU A 519 1.54 -53.59 18.91
C GLU A 519 0.13 -53.20 18.47
N GLU A 520 0.02 -52.25 17.53
CA GLU A 520 -1.27 -51.82 16.94
C GLU A 520 -1.93 -52.93 16.15
N ARG A 521 -1.15 -53.78 15.42
CA ARG A 521 -1.68 -54.96 14.74
C ARG A 521 -2.21 -56.02 15.73
N LEU A 522 -1.54 -56.17 16.87
CA LEU A 522 -1.97 -57.09 17.92
C LEU A 522 -3.24 -56.61 18.62
N LEU A 523 -3.34 -55.33 18.92
CA LEU A 523 -4.53 -54.68 19.49
C LEU A 523 -5.74 -54.78 18.54
N ARG A 524 -5.51 -54.65 17.24
CA ARG A 524 -6.55 -54.84 16.21
C ARG A 524 -7.05 -56.28 16.17
N ALA A 525 -6.14 -57.25 16.30
CA ALA A 525 -6.50 -58.67 16.32
C ALA A 525 -7.28 -59.08 17.58
N ILE A 526 -7.07 -58.38 18.71
CA ILE A 526 -7.71 -58.70 19.99
C ILE A 526 -9.04 -57.94 20.18
N PHE A 527 -9.12 -56.70 19.80
CA PHE A 527 -10.26 -55.80 20.10
C PHE A 527 -11.16 -55.48 18.89
N GLY A 528 -10.86 -56.02 17.69
CA GLY A 528 -11.62 -55.80 16.48
C GLY A 528 -11.46 -54.36 15.92
N GLU A 529 -12.26 -53.99 14.91
CA GLU A 529 -12.16 -52.75 14.12
C GLU A 529 -12.32 -51.43 14.89
N LYS A 530 -12.35 -51.40 16.21
CA LYS A 530 -12.59 -50.20 17.02
C LYS A 530 -11.34 -49.35 17.32
N ALA A 531 -10.15 -49.78 16.96
CA ALA A 531 -8.99 -48.91 17.01
C ALA A 531 -8.97 -48.05 15.76
N ARG A 532 -9.30 -46.76 15.85
CA ARG A 532 -9.26 -45.81 14.73
C ARG A 532 -7.86 -45.79 14.14
N GLU A 533 -7.75 -46.17 12.88
CA GLU A 533 -6.53 -46.17 12.08
C GLU A 533 -6.16 -44.78 11.61
N VAL A 534 -6.02 -43.83 12.53
CA VAL A 534 -5.72 -42.44 12.19
C VAL A 534 -4.44 -41.98 12.86
N ARG A 535 -3.71 -41.11 12.19
CA ARG A 535 -2.52 -40.43 12.69
C ARG A 535 -2.86 -38.97 12.99
N ASP A 536 -2.36 -38.47 14.11
CA ASP A 536 -2.44 -37.04 14.42
C ASP A 536 -1.59 -36.22 13.43
N THR A 537 -2.24 -35.38 12.67
CA THR A 537 -1.65 -34.40 11.74
C THR A 537 -2.15 -32.98 12.04
N SER A 538 -2.51 -32.76 13.30
CA SER A 538 -3.06 -31.47 13.76
C SER A 538 -2.09 -30.34 13.52
N LEU A 539 -2.65 -29.17 13.17
CA LEU A 539 -1.90 -27.93 13.08
C LEU A 539 -1.60 -27.43 14.49
N ARG A 540 -0.33 -27.24 14.80
CA ARG A 540 0.14 -26.73 16.09
C ARG A 540 0.87 -25.42 15.94
N VAL A 541 0.89 -24.64 17.03
CA VAL A 541 1.68 -23.41 17.10
C VAL A 541 3.17 -23.77 17.02
N PRO A 542 3.95 -23.14 16.13
CA PRO A 542 5.39 -23.38 16.04
C PRO A 542 6.14 -23.08 17.33
N HIS A 543 7.33 -23.68 17.48
CA HIS A 543 8.17 -23.44 18.65
C HIS A 543 8.59 -21.97 18.76
N GLY A 544 8.46 -21.40 19.96
CA GLY A 544 8.84 -20.03 20.27
C GLY A 544 7.77 -18.99 19.93
N GLU A 545 6.62 -19.40 19.39
CA GLU A 545 5.52 -18.53 19.12
C GLU A 545 4.43 -18.63 20.19
N THR A 546 3.87 -17.49 20.55
CA THR A 546 2.78 -17.35 21.52
C THR A 546 1.86 -16.24 21.06
N GLY A 547 0.63 -16.21 21.52
CA GLY A 547 -0.28 -15.13 21.15
C GLY A 547 -1.73 -15.39 21.51
N ILE A 548 -2.61 -14.56 20.95
CA ILE A 548 -4.06 -14.64 21.16
C ILE A 548 -4.72 -14.84 19.80
N VAL A 549 -5.66 -15.77 19.72
CA VAL A 549 -6.44 -16.02 18.49
C VAL A 549 -7.42 -14.87 18.28
N VAL A 550 -7.19 -14.10 17.22
CA VAL A 550 -8.02 -12.93 16.87
C VAL A 550 -9.21 -13.32 16.02
N ASP A 551 -8.98 -14.16 15.01
CA ASP A 551 -10.02 -14.58 14.08
C ASP A 551 -9.78 -16.00 13.58
N VAL A 552 -10.87 -16.68 13.25
CA VAL A 552 -10.86 -18.00 12.61
C VAL A 552 -11.85 -18.00 11.46
N LYS A 553 -11.38 -18.40 10.27
CA LYS A 553 -12.20 -18.51 9.07
C LYS A 553 -12.22 -19.95 8.59
N ILE A 554 -13.41 -20.44 8.35
CA ILE A 554 -13.67 -21.82 7.90
C ILE A 554 -14.25 -21.76 6.50
N PHE A 555 -13.64 -22.45 5.56
CA PHE A 555 -14.12 -22.61 4.19
C PHE A 555 -14.39 -24.08 3.94
N SER A 556 -15.55 -24.40 3.39
CA SER A 556 -15.97 -25.77 3.11
C SER A 556 -16.61 -25.87 1.73
N ARG A 557 -16.37 -26.99 1.05
CA ARG A 557 -17.09 -27.28 -0.21
C ARG A 557 -18.60 -27.38 -0.02
N ASP A 558 -19.01 -27.87 1.15
CA ASP A 558 -20.44 -28.02 1.47
C ASP A 558 -21.15 -26.66 1.56
N ASN A 559 -20.41 -25.60 1.90
CA ASN A 559 -20.90 -24.22 1.90
C ASN A 559 -20.85 -23.55 0.52
N GLY A 560 -20.31 -24.23 -0.51
CA GLY A 560 -20.19 -23.69 -1.86
C GLY A 560 -18.92 -22.84 -2.06
N ASP A 561 -17.95 -22.87 -1.15
CA ASP A 561 -16.70 -22.14 -1.27
C ASP A 561 -15.80 -22.72 -2.36
N GLU A 562 -15.14 -21.85 -3.13
CA GLU A 562 -14.12 -22.25 -4.11
C GLU A 562 -12.83 -22.68 -3.39
N LEU A 563 -12.60 -23.99 -3.30
CA LEU A 563 -11.38 -24.57 -2.73
C LEU A 563 -10.50 -25.21 -3.81
N PRO A 564 -9.18 -25.32 -3.58
CA PRO A 564 -8.28 -26.03 -4.48
C PRO A 564 -8.74 -27.49 -4.74
N PRO A 565 -8.41 -28.08 -5.89
CA PRO A 565 -8.76 -29.47 -6.18
C PRO A 565 -8.25 -30.43 -5.09
N GLY A 566 -9.13 -31.31 -4.59
CA GLY A 566 -8.79 -32.29 -3.55
C GLY A 566 -8.84 -31.77 -2.11
N VAL A 567 -9.16 -30.50 -1.88
CA VAL A 567 -9.36 -29.94 -0.53
C VAL A 567 -10.85 -29.89 -0.22
N ASN A 568 -11.28 -30.42 0.90
CA ASN A 568 -12.67 -30.45 1.33
C ASN A 568 -13.00 -29.35 2.35
N LYS A 569 -12.09 -29.08 3.28
CA LYS A 569 -12.22 -28.03 4.30
C LYS A 569 -10.88 -27.31 4.49
N LEU A 570 -10.91 -26.00 4.60
CA LEU A 570 -9.75 -25.14 4.87
C LEU A 570 -10.08 -24.27 6.08
N VAL A 571 -9.22 -24.35 7.10
CA VAL A 571 -9.33 -23.53 8.31
C VAL A 571 -8.14 -22.57 8.36
N ARG A 572 -8.42 -21.28 8.53
CA ARG A 572 -7.43 -20.22 8.72
C ARG A 572 -7.53 -19.65 10.11
N CYS A 573 -6.48 -19.78 10.88
CA CYS A 573 -6.37 -19.18 12.20
C CYS A 573 -5.44 -17.96 12.15
N TYR A 574 -5.87 -16.86 12.75
CA TYR A 574 -5.10 -15.63 12.87
C TYR A 574 -4.71 -15.43 14.32
N ILE A 575 -3.41 -15.40 14.60
CA ILE A 575 -2.85 -15.25 15.94
C ILE A 575 -2.12 -13.92 16.04
N ALA A 576 -2.52 -13.09 16.99
CA ALA A 576 -1.87 -11.84 17.28
C ALA A 576 -0.82 -12.01 18.36
N THR A 577 0.39 -11.54 18.09
CA THR A 577 1.52 -11.55 19.01
C THR A 577 1.96 -10.11 19.30
N LYS A 578 2.13 -9.78 20.56
CA LYS A 578 2.68 -8.50 21.01
C LYS A 578 4.19 -8.63 21.08
N ARG A 579 4.92 -7.87 20.25
CA ARG A 579 6.38 -7.87 20.21
C ARG A 579 6.91 -6.62 20.84
N LYS A 580 7.69 -6.77 21.91
CA LYS A 580 8.45 -5.70 22.55
C LYS A 580 9.83 -5.58 21.92
N ILE A 581 10.38 -4.38 21.97
CA ILE A 581 11.75 -4.16 21.49
C ILE A 581 12.76 -4.88 22.39
N CYS A 582 13.80 -5.45 21.80
CA CYS A 582 14.82 -6.20 22.51
C CYS A 582 16.22 -5.91 21.97
N VAL A 583 17.24 -6.36 22.70
CA VAL A 583 18.64 -6.28 22.26
C VAL A 583 18.82 -7.04 20.95
N GLY A 584 19.50 -6.42 19.98
CA GLY A 584 19.67 -6.93 18.63
C GLY A 584 18.68 -6.41 17.61
N ASP A 585 17.62 -5.71 18.02
CA ASP A 585 16.68 -5.07 17.10
C ASP A 585 17.32 -3.85 16.43
N LYS A 586 16.90 -3.59 15.20
CA LYS A 586 17.36 -2.48 14.38
C LYS A 586 16.45 -1.28 14.52
N MET A 587 17.02 -0.12 14.80
CA MET A 587 16.34 1.16 14.81
C MET A 587 16.93 2.10 13.76
N ALA A 588 16.11 3.01 13.24
CA ALA A 588 16.54 4.00 12.27
C ALA A 588 15.78 5.33 12.48
N GLY A 589 16.46 6.41 12.08
CA GLY A 589 15.84 7.72 11.94
C GLY A 589 15.53 8.05 10.47
N ARG A 590 14.96 9.21 10.23
CA ARG A 590 14.60 9.70 8.88
C ARG A 590 15.82 10.09 8.02
N HIS A 591 16.97 10.34 8.63
CA HIS A 591 18.19 10.84 7.98
C HIS A 591 19.17 9.73 7.56
N GLY A 592 18.69 8.50 7.43
CA GLY A 592 19.55 7.36 7.08
C GLY A 592 20.49 6.90 8.19
N ASN A 593 20.34 7.40 9.41
CA ASN A 593 21.03 6.90 10.58
C ASN A 593 20.39 5.56 11.00
N ILE A 594 21.24 4.56 11.17
CA ILE A 594 20.85 3.19 11.47
C ILE A 594 21.63 2.74 12.68
N GLY A 595 21.00 1.98 13.56
CA GLY A 595 21.73 1.35 14.65
C GLY A 595 21.03 0.10 15.17
N VAL A 596 21.82 -0.72 15.86
CA VAL A 596 21.36 -1.94 16.51
C VAL A 596 21.42 -1.77 18.02
N ILE A 597 20.38 -2.18 18.71
CA ILE A 597 20.32 -2.07 20.17
C ILE A 597 21.32 -3.02 20.78
N SER A 598 22.33 -2.46 21.45
CA SER A 598 23.39 -3.22 22.12
C SER A 598 23.02 -3.51 23.58
N ARG A 599 22.38 -2.56 24.24
CA ARG A 599 22.03 -2.66 25.66
C ARG A 599 20.79 -1.87 25.99
N ILE A 600 20.06 -2.39 26.95
CA ILE A 600 18.91 -1.72 27.58
C ILE A 600 19.31 -1.48 29.03
N LEU A 601 19.31 -0.22 29.44
CA LEU A 601 19.74 0.18 30.79
C LEU A 601 18.52 0.51 31.64
N PRO A 602 18.57 0.16 32.96
CA PRO A 602 17.62 0.68 33.94
C PRO A 602 17.60 2.22 33.94
N GLU A 603 16.46 2.80 34.26
CA GLU A 603 16.27 4.26 34.23
C GLU A 603 17.26 4.99 35.15
N GLU A 604 17.60 4.42 36.32
CA GLU A 604 18.53 4.94 37.28
C GLU A 604 19.99 5.00 36.81
N ASP A 605 20.37 4.15 35.85
CA ASP A 605 21.72 4.10 35.28
C ASP A 605 21.90 5.04 34.08
N MET A 606 20.77 5.55 33.54
CA MET A 606 20.80 6.43 32.37
C MET A 606 21.31 7.83 32.74
N PRO A 607 22.11 8.45 31.88
CA PRO A 607 22.44 9.87 31.99
C PRO A 607 21.17 10.73 32.02
N PHE A 608 21.15 11.77 32.81
CA PHE A 608 20.00 12.66 32.98
C PHE A 608 20.36 14.13 32.90
N MET A 609 19.40 14.96 32.51
CA MET A 609 19.53 16.41 32.43
C MET A 609 19.44 17.07 33.81
N GLU A 610 19.77 18.36 33.90
CA GLU A 610 19.70 19.13 35.16
C GLU A 610 18.28 19.18 35.73
N ASN A 611 17.24 19.09 34.90
CA ASN A 611 15.85 18.99 35.32
C ASN A 611 15.44 17.63 35.90
N GLY A 612 16.37 16.66 35.94
CA GLY A 612 16.14 15.29 36.40
C GLY A 612 15.56 14.34 35.37
N GLN A 613 15.34 14.78 34.13
CA GLN A 613 14.79 13.93 33.09
C GLN A 613 15.89 13.05 32.50
N PRO A 614 15.77 11.69 32.53
CA PRO A 614 16.76 10.79 31.94
C PRO A 614 16.65 10.79 30.43
N LEU A 615 17.77 10.49 29.76
CA LEU A 615 17.78 10.22 28.33
C LEU A 615 17.01 8.93 28.01
N GLN A 616 16.39 8.90 26.86
CA GLN A 616 15.69 7.70 26.38
C GLN A 616 16.55 6.87 25.42
N VAL A 617 17.41 7.54 24.65
CA VAL A 617 18.28 6.92 23.65
C VAL A 617 19.65 7.59 23.70
N MET A 618 20.72 6.81 23.62
CA MET A 618 22.09 7.31 23.46
C MET A 618 22.68 6.84 22.14
N LEU A 619 23.11 7.79 21.32
CA LEU A 619 23.73 7.58 20.03
C LEU A 619 25.20 8.03 20.05
N ASN A 620 26.05 7.31 19.29
CA ASN A 620 27.44 7.69 19.16
C ASN A 620 27.58 8.90 18.20
N PRO A 621 28.18 10.01 18.63
CA PRO A 621 28.37 11.19 17.80
C PRO A 621 29.31 10.94 16.60
N LEU A 622 30.22 9.97 16.67
CA LEU A 622 31.15 9.63 15.58
C LEU A 622 30.42 9.10 14.33
N GLY A 623 29.19 8.63 14.46
CA GLY A 623 28.37 8.20 13.34
C GLY A 623 27.85 9.32 12.44
N VAL A 624 27.96 10.60 12.85
CA VAL A 624 27.42 11.74 12.09
C VAL A 624 28.44 12.32 11.09
N PRO A 625 29.69 12.65 11.44
CA PRO A 625 30.58 13.37 10.53
C PRO A 625 30.92 12.59 9.27
N SER A 626 31.18 11.29 9.40
CA SER A 626 31.55 10.43 8.25
C SER A 626 30.40 10.21 7.27
N ARG A 627 29.18 10.35 7.73
CA ARG A 627 27.97 10.11 6.94
C ARG A 627 27.32 11.39 6.42
N MET A 628 27.77 12.53 6.91
CA MET A 628 27.33 13.86 6.45
C MET A 628 25.81 14.06 6.49
N ASN A 629 25.12 13.44 7.43
CA ASN A 629 23.68 13.59 7.66
C ASN A 629 23.43 14.53 8.85
N ILE A 630 23.80 15.79 8.67
CA ILE A 630 23.71 16.83 9.71
C ILE A 630 22.25 17.17 10.04
N GLY A 631 21.30 16.94 9.14
CA GLY A 631 19.89 17.17 9.35
C GLY A 631 19.34 16.52 10.62
N GLN A 632 19.86 15.36 11.04
CA GLN A 632 19.47 14.72 12.30
C GLN A 632 19.82 15.55 13.54
N VAL A 633 20.93 16.28 13.51
CA VAL A 633 21.35 17.15 14.63
C VAL A 633 20.46 18.38 14.69
N LEU A 634 20.12 18.98 13.53
CA LEU A 634 19.20 20.11 13.44
C LEU A 634 17.79 19.69 13.90
N GLU A 635 17.35 18.49 13.54
CA GLU A 635 16.06 17.93 14.00
C GLU A 635 16.01 17.81 15.52
N VAL A 636 17.05 17.27 16.16
CA VAL A 636 17.11 17.11 17.61
C VAL A 636 17.09 18.46 18.31
N HIS A 637 17.86 19.44 17.83
CA HIS A 637 17.89 20.79 18.40
C HIS A 637 16.53 21.49 18.28
N LEU A 638 15.94 21.46 17.10
CA LEU A 638 14.62 22.06 16.88
C LEU A 638 13.54 21.32 17.68
N GLY A 639 13.61 20.00 17.76
CA GLY A 639 12.69 19.18 18.54
C GLY A 639 12.77 19.47 20.03
N LEU A 640 13.96 19.70 20.59
CA LEU A 640 14.13 20.09 21.99
C LEU A 640 13.47 21.44 22.28
N ALA A 641 13.65 22.44 21.42
CA ALA A 641 13.02 23.74 21.55
C ALA A 641 11.49 23.66 21.39
N ALA A 642 11.01 22.90 20.40
CA ALA A 642 9.59 22.68 20.15
C ALA A 642 8.89 21.99 21.31
N LYS A 643 9.51 20.95 21.88
CA LYS A 643 8.96 20.22 23.03
C LYS A 643 8.79 21.11 24.27
N ASN A 644 9.73 22.04 24.52
CA ASN A 644 9.61 22.99 25.63
C ASN A 644 8.46 24.00 25.44
N LYS A 645 8.11 24.30 24.19
CA LYS A 645 7.02 25.25 23.88
C LYS A 645 5.69 24.54 23.58
N ASP A 646 5.65 23.21 23.65
CA ASP A 646 4.52 22.36 23.24
C ASP A 646 4.05 22.66 21.79
N TRP A 647 5.02 22.85 20.88
CA TRP A 647 4.76 23.13 19.46
C TRP A 647 4.99 21.89 18.61
N TYR A 648 4.20 21.79 17.55
CA TYR A 648 4.49 20.95 16.38
C TYR A 648 4.95 21.85 15.24
N ILE A 649 6.13 21.61 14.72
CA ILE A 649 6.79 22.49 13.74
C ILE A 649 6.81 21.80 12.37
N ALA A 650 6.29 22.49 11.35
CA ALA A 650 6.46 22.09 9.96
C ALA A 650 7.63 22.85 9.34
N THR A 651 8.66 22.13 8.93
CA THR A 651 9.83 22.66 8.21
C THR A 651 9.90 22.00 6.83
N PRO A 652 9.33 22.66 5.79
CA PRO A 652 9.28 22.14 4.44
C PRO A 652 10.68 21.91 3.86
N VAL A 653 10.82 20.90 3.01
CA VAL A 653 12.07 20.60 2.30
C VAL A 653 12.45 21.80 1.40
N PHE A 654 13.70 22.24 1.46
CA PHE A 654 14.29 23.39 0.75
C PHE A 654 13.72 24.77 1.11
N ASP A 655 12.79 24.85 2.04
CA ASP A 655 12.18 26.11 2.51
C ASP A 655 11.88 25.99 4.01
N GLY A 656 12.83 25.50 4.78
CA GLY A 656 12.69 25.19 6.20
C GLY A 656 13.33 26.21 7.12
N ALA A 657 13.33 25.90 8.42
CA ALA A 657 13.97 26.70 9.45
C ALA A 657 15.49 26.78 9.23
N THR A 658 16.03 28.00 9.35
CA THR A 658 17.46 28.21 9.24
C THR A 658 18.19 27.88 10.56
N GLU A 659 19.51 27.65 10.50
CA GLU A 659 20.34 27.48 11.69
C GLU A 659 20.19 28.63 12.69
N LYS A 660 20.06 29.88 12.18
CA LYS A 660 19.85 31.05 13.01
C LYS A 660 18.54 31.04 13.79
N ASP A 661 17.48 30.58 13.15
CA ASP A 661 16.16 30.45 13.76
C ASP A 661 16.19 29.41 14.90
N ILE A 662 16.89 28.28 14.67
CA ILE A 662 17.05 27.22 15.69
C ILE A 662 17.84 27.72 16.88
N ILE A 663 18.98 28.41 16.64
CA ILE A 663 19.80 29.00 17.71
C ILE A 663 18.99 30.03 18.53
N GLN A 664 18.18 30.85 17.87
CA GLN A 664 17.33 31.82 18.55
C GLN A 664 16.28 31.13 19.41
N LEU A 665 15.59 30.13 18.88
CA LEU A 665 14.58 29.36 19.62
C LEU A 665 15.17 28.66 20.85
N LEU A 666 16.37 28.07 20.73
CA LEU A 666 17.06 27.45 21.86
C LEU A 666 17.35 28.48 22.97
N LYS A 667 17.84 29.67 22.61
CA LYS A 667 18.07 30.77 23.58
C LYS A 667 16.80 31.23 24.23
N GLU A 668 15.68 31.34 23.50
CA GLU A 668 14.38 31.68 24.05
C GLU A 668 13.86 30.64 25.06
N CYS A 669 14.22 29.38 24.89
CA CYS A 669 13.92 28.27 25.80
C CYS A 669 14.89 28.21 27.03
N GLY A 670 15.89 29.10 27.06
CA GLY A 670 16.88 29.12 28.14
C GLY A 670 18.05 28.19 28.00
N TYR A 671 18.21 27.59 26.81
CA TYR A 671 19.36 26.75 26.47
C TYR A 671 20.49 27.56 25.84
N ASP A 672 21.73 27.03 25.92
CA ASP A 672 22.81 27.59 25.14
C ASP A 672 22.55 27.44 23.65
N GLY A 673 22.89 28.44 22.84
CA GLY A 673 22.71 28.41 21.40
C GLY A 673 23.49 27.30 20.67
N SER A 674 24.47 26.68 21.33
CA SER A 674 25.17 25.50 20.81
C SER A 674 24.36 24.21 20.91
N GLY A 675 23.27 24.18 21.66
CA GLY A 675 22.46 23.00 21.92
C GLY A 675 23.13 21.93 22.80
N LYS A 676 24.32 22.22 23.33
CA LYS A 676 25.02 21.32 24.26
C LYS A 676 24.46 21.47 25.66
N LEU A 677 24.14 20.36 26.30
CA LEU A 677 23.63 20.29 27.66
C LEU A 677 24.62 19.54 28.56
N ARG A 678 24.73 19.96 29.79
CA ARG A 678 25.48 19.20 30.81
C ARG A 678 24.61 18.08 31.34
N LEU A 679 25.10 16.86 31.19
CA LEU A 679 24.44 15.68 31.70
C LEU A 679 25.13 15.19 32.99
N ARG A 680 24.36 14.52 33.82
CA ARG A 680 24.85 13.80 35.01
C ARG A 680 24.80 12.31 34.77
N ASP A 681 25.80 11.58 35.29
CA ASP A 681 25.81 10.11 35.27
C ASP A 681 24.75 9.61 36.28
N GLY A 682 23.85 8.74 35.79
CA GLY A 682 22.79 8.16 36.66
C GLY A 682 23.34 7.34 37.84
N ARG A 683 24.50 6.75 37.69
CA ARG A 683 25.11 5.85 38.69
C ARG A 683 25.83 6.61 39.79
N THR A 684 26.49 7.71 39.47
CA THR A 684 27.32 8.48 40.44
C THR A 684 26.68 9.82 40.83
N GLY A 685 25.85 10.38 39.97
CA GLY A 685 25.28 11.72 40.12
C GLY A 685 26.23 12.86 39.73
N ASP A 686 27.47 12.55 39.34
CA ASP A 686 28.46 13.52 38.94
C ASP A 686 28.20 14.03 37.49
N TYR A 687 28.70 15.20 37.19
CA TYR A 687 28.67 15.72 35.82
C TYR A 687 29.68 15.01 34.92
N PHE A 688 29.31 14.77 33.70
CA PHE A 688 30.27 14.43 32.69
C PHE A 688 31.19 15.59 32.35
N ASP A 689 32.44 15.31 32.02
CA ASP A 689 33.49 16.33 31.83
C ASP A 689 33.21 17.28 30.64
N ASN A 690 32.46 16.83 29.66
CA ASN A 690 32.13 17.63 28.47
C ASN A 690 30.69 17.39 28.05
#